data_afaff9e0dc69c0ca45e590e091461dee
#
_entry.id   afaff9e0dc69c0ca45e590e091461dee
#
_cell.length_a   1.000
_cell.length_b   1.000
_cell.length_c   1.000
_cell.angle_alpha   90.00
_cell.angle_beta   90.00
_cell.angle_gamma   90.00
#
_symmetry.space_group_name_H-M   'P 1'
#
loop_
_entity.id
_entity.type
_entity.pdbx_description
1 polymer ?
#
loop_
_entity_poly.entity_id
_entity_poly.type
_entity_poly.pdbx_seq_one_letter_code
_entity_poly.pdbx_strand_id
1 'polypeptide(L)'
;MKKLILYSLLLIGAFANAQSELHCGQKAAYDYLFSQDKTAKERFDKLIKEANDQALNNQTLKSMVSTYTIPVVFHILHLGGPENISDAQINDAMIILNRDFAKKNADTTNIIPLYKPIAADCQMEFKLATLDENGNCTNGITRHYTSKTDWSASFSNYIYTWDPSKYLNVYVVRTMQSGAAGYTYLPGTASAAADAIVVLHNYLGSIGTSNGFASRTLTHETGHWFNLQHVWGSTNSPNIACGDDGVSDTPITKGHTNCNLGSAACNAGITENVQNYMEYAYCSRMFTQGQKNRMHNCIIGGIAGRNNLSSNANLIATGVLFPNNNCAPKAEFFSNPVTCLANNFSFTDFSYNASVTNWFWSSPYAANTSTLQNGVLTFTNSGLTSVKLKVSNAFGEDSITKQNLIVMAGPNSGSLNVSQGFETGVFPDNNWIASIPQFGSGFVTNAITAASGTNCVWVNNYYDNPNGAVSFYSPAFNFQNLIAPAQLSFKYAYAQQVATNDDELRVSISGNCGQSWTQIFTKSGSQLNTTGTLVPTAYLNPQASEWFTETVNLASYTGNQNVYFKFEFIPFSSAPGNNIFIDDINISGTVGLKENNNLLSNVLVYPNPNEGILNVELGMLNDSNSSIQILNSLGQLFIEESLIMKHSTFNIQHFPSGIYFVKISSDKGSRVVKVVKD
;
A
#
# COMPACT_ATOMS: atom_id res chain seq x y z
N MET A 1 43.81 -46.73 18.09
CA MET A 1 42.39 -46.39 18.06
C MET A 1 42.14 -45.27 19.05
N LYS A 2 42.21 -44.00 18.61
CA LYS A 2 41.93 -42.83 19.43
C LYS A 2 40.57 -42.28 18.97
N LYS A 3 39.57 -42.30 19.85
CA LYS A 3 38.26 -41.72 19.65
C LYS A 3 38.36 -40.21 19.73
N LEU A 4 38.05 -39.48 18.67
CA LEU A 4 37.84 -38.03 18.66
C LEU A 4 36.38 -37.76 19.09
N ILE A 5 36.19 -37.11 20.22
CA ILE A 5 34.91 -36.59 20.70
C ILE A 5 34.79 -35.17 20.17
N LEU A 6 33.82 -34.96 19.27
CA LEU A 6 33.47 -33.63 18.73
C LEU A 6 32.46 -32.98 19.68
N TYR A 7 32.85 -31.94 20.39
CA TYR A 7 31.94 -31.08 21.15
C TYR A 7 31.31 -30.05 20.18
N SER A 8 30.05 -30.21 19.89
CA SER A 8 29.24 -29.17 19.26
C SER A 8 28.82 -28.13 20.31
N LEU A 9 29.46 -26.97 20.29
CA LEU A 9 28.95 -25.78 21.00
C LEU A 9 27.68 -25.30 20.31
N LEU A 10 26.53 -25.49 20.96
CA LEU A 10 25.31 -24.74 20.62
C LEU A 10 25.49 -23.30 21.10
N LEU A 11 25.78 -22.40 20.21
CA LEU A 11 25.57 -20.95 20.42
C LEU A 11 24.08 -20.69 20.44
N ILE A 12 23.46 -20.63 21.61
CA ILE A 12 22.15 -20.02 21.82
C ILE A 12 22.39 -18.51 21.72
N GLY A 13 22.18 -17.97 20.53
CA GLY A 13 22.06 -16.53 20.32
C GLY A 13 20.82 -16.03 21.09
N ALA A 14 21.02 -15.44 22.27
CA ALA A 14 20.00 -14.61 22.87
C ALA A 14 19.76 -13.44 21.92
N PHE A 15 18.65 -13.48 21.17
CA PHE A 15 18.08 -12.28 20.55
C PHE A 15 17.67 -11.37 21.72
N ALA A 16 18.55 -10.44 22.08
CA ALA A 16 18.14 -9.27 22.82
C ALA A 16 17.15 -8.54 21.91
N ASN A 17 15.86 -8.70 22.18
CA ASN A 17 14.86 -7.79 21.66
C ASN A 17 15.28 -6.40 22.17
N ALA A 18 15.86 -5.58 21.30
CA ALA A 18 16.04 -4.18 21.58
C ALA A 18 14.62 -3.66 21.84
N GLN A 19 14.35 -3.28 23.08
CA GLN A 19 13.11 -2.62 23.46
C GLN A 19 13.03 -1.35 22.62
N SER A 20 12.05 -1.28 21.72
CA SER A 20 11.80 -0.07 20.95
C SER A 20 11.39 1.02 21.94
N GLU A 21 12.20 2.07 22.04
CA GLU A 21 11.87 3.26 22.84
C GLU A 21 10.54 3.83 22.36
N LEU A 22 9.72 4.31 23.31
CA LEU A 22 8.50 5.03 22.96
C LEU A 22 8.93 6.39 22.42
N HIS A 23 8.76 6.62 21.12
CA HIS A 23 9.04 7.91 20.49
C HIS A 23 7.73 8.60 20.11
N CYS A 24 7.37 9.68 20.83
CA CYS A 24 6.34 10.58 20.38
C CYS A 24 6.87 11.47 19.24
N GLY A 25 6.11 11.55 18.14
CA GLY A 25 6.47 12.33 16.96
C GLY A 25 6.14 13.82 17.06
N GLN A 26 5.68 14.32 18.20
CA GLN A 26 5.18 15.69 18.36
C GLN A 26 6.20 16.75 17.91
N LYS A 27 7.49 16.57 18.25
CA LYS A 27 8.52 17.52 17.82
C LYS A 27 8.63 17.59 16.29
N ALA A 28 8.72 16.44 15.61
CA ALA A 28 8.80 16.40 14.15
C ALA A 28 7.56 16.99 13.48
N ALA A 29 6.37 16.73 14.06
CA ALA A 29 5.12 17.30 13.60
C ALA A 29 5.09 18.83 13.75
N TYR A 30 5.55 19.39 14.87
CA TYR A 30 5.67 20.83 15.06
C TYR A 30 6.74 21.47 14.19
N ASP A 31 7.91 20.85 14.01
CA ASP A 31 8.95 21.35 13.10
C ASP A 31 8.37 21.49 11.68
N TYR A 32 7.59 20.52 11.21
CA TYR A 32 6.89 20.60 9.95
C TYR A 32 5.82 21.69 9.95
N LEU A 33 4.91 21.71 10.95
CA LEU A 33 3.81 22.69 11.04
C LEU A 33 4.34 24.12 11.02
N PHE A 34 5.37 24.42 11.80
CA PHE A 34 5.97 25.76 11.87
C PHE A 34 6.69 26.16 10.57
N SER A 35 7.16 25.18 9.80
CA SER A 35 7.72 25.46 8.47
C SER A 35 6.66 25.85 7.44
N GLN A 36 5.44 25.33 7.58
CA GLN A 36 4.32 25.57 6.67
C GLN A 36 3.43 26.76 7.10
N ASP A 37 3.23 26.93 8.40
CA ASP A 37 2.38 27.99 8.98
C ASP A 37 3.16 28.80 10.02
N LYS A 38 3.61 29.98 9.62
CA LYS A 38 4.37 30.90 10.48
C LYS A 38 3.60 31.34 11.73
N THR A 39 2.26 31.34 11.69
CA THR A 39 1.42 31.73 12.82
C THR A 39 1.16 30.59 13.81
N ALA A 40 1.44 29.36 13.41
CA ALA A 40 1.25 28.19 14.28
C ALA A 40 2.15 28.25 15.53
N LYS A 41 3.38 28.74 15.37
CA LYS A 41 4.28 28.93 16.51
C LYS A 41 3.74 29.97 17.50
N GLU A 42 3.18 31.05 17.02
CA GLU A 42 2.56 32.09 17.91
C GLU A 42 1.37 31.52 18.67
N ARG A 43 0.52 30.72 18.00
CA ARG A 43 -0.59 30.04 18.68
C ARG A 43 -0.08 29.05 19.74
N PHE A 44 0.96 28.30 19.42
CA PHE A 44 1.60 27.38 20.37
C PHE A 44 2.15 28.12 21.59
N ASP A 45 2.99 29.17 21.40
CA ASP A 45 3.62 29.92 22.47
C ASP A 45 2.56 30.60 23.35
N LYS A 46 1.48 31.14 22.75
CA LYS A 46 0.34 31.72 23.47
C LYS A 46 -0.37 30.67 24.33
N LEU A 47 -0.69 29.48 23.76
CA LEU A 47 -1.35 28.41 24.50
C LEU A 47 -0.55 27.99 25.73
N ILE A 48 0.76 27.80 25.56
CA ILE A 48 1.66 27.38 26.65
C ILE A 48 1.70 28.47 27.74
N LYS A 49 1.84 29.75 27.34
CA LYS A 49 1.86 30.87 28.30
C LYS A 49 0.57 30.95 29.11
N GLU A 50 -0.58 30.90 28.45
CA GLU A 50 -1.90 30.96 29.11
C GLU A 50 -2.11 29.82 30.08
N ALA A 51 -1.69 28.59 29.71
CA ALA A 51 -1.77 27.40 30.56
C ALA A 51 -0.89 27.53 31.81
N ASN A 52 0.35 28.05 31.65
CA ASN A 52 1.28 28.26 32.75
C ASN A 52 0.81 29.38 33.69
N ASP A 53 0.28 30.49 33.14
CA ASP A 53 -0.30 31.61 33.94
C ASP A 53 -1.49 31.14 34.78
N GLN A 54 -2.35 30.24 34.23
CA GLN A 54 -3.44 29.59 34.97
C GLN A 54 -2.94 28.71 36.11
N ALA A 55 -1.87 27.95 35.88
CA ALA A 55 -1.25 27.07 36.89
C ALA A 55 -0.65 27.89 38.04
N LEU A 56 0.06 29.00 37.75
CA LEU A 56 0.67 29.87 38.74
C LEU A 56 -0.36 30.55 39.61
N ASN A 57 -1.51 30.94 39.05
CA ASN A 57 -2.56 31.66 39.79
C ASN A 57 -3.47 30.70 40.61
N ASN A 58 -3.17 29.40 40.68
CA ASN A 58 -4.02 28.37 41.33
C ASN A 58 -5.52 28.47 40.93
N GLN A 59 -5.79 28.99 39.74
CA GLN A 59 -7.13 29.06 39.21
C GLN A 59 -7.59 27.70 38.68
N THR A 60 -7.98 26.81 39.58
CA THR A 60 -8.77 25.65 39.20
C THR A 60 -10.18 26.15 38.88
N LEU A 61 -10.55 26.16 37.59
CA LEU A 61 -11.93 26.40 37.20
C LEU A 61 -12.78 25.30 37.85
N LYS A 62 -13.81 25.70 38.64
CA LYS A 62 -14.65 24.73 39.34
C LYS A 62 -15.40 23.87 38.31
N SER A 63 -15.04 22.59 38.22
CA SER A 63 -15.84 21.63 37.49
C SER A 63 -17.16 21.37 38.20
N MET A 64 -18.26 21.51 37.50
CA MET A 64 -19.59 21.11 37.98
C MET A 64 -19.93 19.66 37.63
N VAL A 65 -19.04 18.96 36.90
CA VAL A 65 -19.24 17.60 36.38
C VAL A 65 -18.38 16.62 37.17
N SER A 66 -18.94 15.53 37.59
CA SER A 66 -18.18 14.48 38.31
C SER A 66 -17.21 13.71 37.42
N THR A 67 -17.54 13.57 36.13
CA THR A 67 -16.72 12.88 35.13
C THR A 67 -17.01 13.47 33.75
N TYR A 68 -15.96 13.76 32.97
CA TYR A 68 -16.06 14.18 31.57
C TYR A 68 -16.12 12.95 30.68
N THR A 69 -17.24 12.76 29.98
CA THR A 69 -17.37 11.70 28.98
C THR A 69 -16.99 12.24 27.61
N ILE A 70 -16.05 11.56 26.94
CA ILE A 70 -15.44 11.97 25.66
C ILE A 70 -15.84 10.98 24.57
N PRO A 71 -16.59 11.37 23.55
CA PRO A 71 -16.86 10.55 22.39
C PRO A 71 -15.59 10.31 21.57
N VAL A 72 -15.32 9.07 21.17
CA VAL A 72 -14.11 8.65 20.42
C VAL A 72 -14.50 8.00 19.12
N VAL A 73 -13.76 8.27 18.06
CA VAL A 73 -13.82 7.57 16.79
C VAL A 73 -12.44 7.14 16.35
N PHE A 74 -12.32 5.90 15.87
CA PHE A 74 -11.10 5.38 15.25
C PHE A 74 -11.23 5.36 13.74
N HIS A 75 -10.19 5.84 13.06
CA HIS A 75 -10.03 5.80 11.61
C HIS A 75 -8.89 4.85 11.27
N ILE A 76 -9.22 3.63 10.88
CA ILE A 76 -8.24 2.58 10.54
C ILE A 76 -7.88 2.75 9.07
N LEU A 77 -6.66 3.23 8.79
CA LEU A 77 -6.15 3.33 7.43
C LEU A 77 -5.34 2.07 7.11
N HIS A 78 -5.68 1.34 6.04
CA HIS A 78 -5.07 0.05 5.76
C HIS A 78 -4.95 -0.25 4.27
N LEU A 79 -4.05 -1.19 3.93
CA LEU A 79 -3.92 -1.85 2.64
C LEU A 79 -4.22 -3.36 2.73
N GLY A 80 -5.02 -3.77 3.74
CA GLY A 80 -5.38 -5.16 3.98
C GLY A 80 -4.33 -5.96 4.73
N GLY A 81 -3.28 -5.30 5.23
CA GLY A 81 -2.23 -5.90 6.05
C GLY A 81 -2.54 -5.89 7.55
N PRO A 82 -1.52 -6.11 8.40
CA PRO A 82 -1.67 -6.18 9.86
C PRO A 82 -2.17 -4.87 10.48
N GLU A 83 -2.04 -3.75 9.79
CA GLU A 83 -2.57 -2.45 10.21
C GLU A 83 -4.10 -2.37 10.20
N ASN A 84 -4.78 -3.28 9.50
CA ASN A 84 -6.23 -3.43 9.61
C ASN A 84 -6.60 -4.20 10.88
N ILE A 85 -6.27 -3.59 12.02
CA ILE A 85 -6.42 -4.19 13.34
C ILE A 85 -7.89 -4.55 13.66
N SER A 86 -8.08 -5.57 14.50
CA SER A 86 -9.40 -6.02 14.90
C SER A 86 -10.11 -5.04 15.84
N ASP A 87 -11.44 -5.06 15.85
CA ASP A 87 -12.26 -4.33 16.83
C ASP A 87 -11.90 -4.74 18.26
N ALA A 88 -11.48 -5.99 18.48
CA ALA A 88 -11.03 -6.47 19.78
C ALA A 88 -9.77 -5.72 20.25
N GLN A 89 -8.81 -5.43 19.36
CA GLN A 89 -7.61 -4.66 19.70
C GLN A 89 -7.96 -3.20 20.01
N ILE A 90 -8.91 -2.61 19.31
CA ILE A 90 -9.41 -1.24 19.58
C ILE A 90 -10.13 -1.19 20.93
N ASN A 91 -10.99 -2.16 21.22
CA ASN A 91 -11.67 -2.24 22.52
C ASN A 91 -10.69 -2.44 23.68
N ASP A 92 -9.63 -3.24 23.49
CA ASP A 92 -8.54 -3.39 24.47
C ASP A 92 -7.83 -2.04 24.72
N ALA A 93 -7.54 -1.28 23.66
CA ALA A 93 -6.96 0.07 23.79
C ALA A 93 -7.88 1.03 24.56
N MET A 94 -9.20 0.97 24.32
CA MET A 94 -10.18 1.76 25.04
C MET A 94 -10.27 1.38 26.53
N ILE A 95 -10.15 0.09 26.86
CA ILE A 95 -10.10 -0.39 28.25
C ILE A 95 -8.86 0.15 28.94
N ILE A 96 -7.69 0.10 28.28
CA ILE A 96 -6.43 0.60 28.83
C ILE A 96 -6.50 2.11 29.05
N LEU A 97 -6.97 2.88 28.05
CA LEU A 97 -7.14 4.33 28.14
C LEU A 97 -8.00 4.73 29.34
N ASN A 98 -9.18 4.14 29.47
CA ASN A 98 -10.12 4.41 30.56
C ASN A 98 -9.54 4.02 31.93
N ARG A 99 -8.86 2.89 32.00
CA ARG A 99 -8.23 2.41 33.22
C ARG A 99 -7.09 3.33 33.69
N ASP A 100 -6.27 3.82 32.76
CA ASP A 100 -5.15 4.70 33.04
C ASP A 100 -5.63 6.08 33.48
N PHE A 101 -6.62 6.68 32.81
CA PHE A 101 -7.20 7.96 33.18
C PHE A 101 -7.99 7.93 34.49
N ALA A 102 -8.62 6.79 34.81
CA ALA A 102 -9.31 6.59 36.07
C ALA A 102 -8.38 6.10 37.23
N LYS A 103 -7.04 6.02 37.03
CA LYS A 103 -6.08 5.47 38.01
C LYS A 103 -6.49 4.06 38.49
N LYS A 104 -7.04 3.24 37.59
CA LYS A 104 -7.48 1.86 37.87
C LYS A 104 -6.56 0.80 37.27
N ASN A 105 -5.43 1.19 36.71
CA ASN A 105 -4.39 0.28 36.23
C ASN A 105 -3.79 -0.49 37.41
N ALA A 106 -3.64 -1.81 37.26
CA ALA A 106 -3.19 -2.69 38.33
C ALA A 106 -1.81 -2.31 38.88
N ASP A 107 -0.94 -1.74 38.03
CA ASP A 107 0.42 -1.32 38.39
C ASP A 107 0.51 0.05 39.11
N THR A 108 -0.63 0.70 39.43
CA THR A 108 -0.65 1.86 40.36
C THR A 108 -0.08 1.50 41.75
N THR A 109 -0.16 0.22 42.15
CA THR A 109 0.45 -0.26 43.36
C THR A 109 1.98 -0.08 43.37
N ASN A 110 2.60 -0.07 42.21
CA ASN A 110 4.04 0.05 41.97
C ASN A 110 4.50 1.51 41.77
N ILE A 111 3.61 2.50 41.91
CA ILE A 111 4.03 3.91 41.97
C ILE A 111 4.87 4.10 43.23
N ILE A 112 6.03 4.75 43.08
CA ILE A 112 6.90 4.99 44.25
C ILE A 112 6.18 5.84 45.31
N PRO A 113 6.44 5.63 46.59
CA PRO A 113 5.71 6.29 47.69
C PRO A 113 5.64 7.80 47.58
N LEU A 114 6.69 8.42 47.04
CA LEU A 114 6.78 9.88 46.83
C LEU A 114 5.62 10.42 45.96
N TYR A 115 5.26 9.71 44.88
CA TYR A 115 4.25 10.17 43.88
C TYR A 115 2.85 9.58 44.12
N LYS A 116 2.70 8.58 45.02
CA LYS A 116 1.37 8.01 45.33
C LYS A 116 0.31 9.06 45.74
N PRO A 117 0.66 10.05 46.61
CA PRO A 117 -0.32 11.03 47.07
C PRO A 117 -0.86 11.96 45.96
N ILE A 118 -0.04 12.26 44.97
CA ILE A 118 -0.39 13.17 43.87
C ILE A 118 -0.85 12.46 42.61
N ALA A 119 -0.79 11.13 42.56
CA ALA A 119 -1.30 10.36 41.45
C ALA A 119 -2.84 10.53 41.33
N ALA A 120 -3.31 11.00 40.19
CA ALA A 120 -4.69 11.43 39.98
C ALA A 120 -5.57 10.35 39.32
N ASP A 121 -6.82 10.27 39.76
CA ASP A 121 -7.96 9.89 38.92
C ASP A 121 -8.34 11.15 38.13
N CYS A 122 -8.18 11.11 36.81
CA CYS A 122 -8.43 12.26 35.95
C CYS A 122 -9.93 12.58 35.79
N GLN A 123 -10.82 11.71 36.27
CA GLN A 123 -12.28 11.87 36.12
C GLN A 123 -12.71 12.10 34.65
N MET A 124 -12.11 11.36 33.74
CA MET A 124 -12.41 11.35 32.31
C MET A 124 -12.74 9.95 31.88
N GLU A 125 -13.80 9.80 31.09
CA GLU A 125 -14.27 8.53 30.52
C GLU A 125 -14.33 8.66 29.01
N PHE A 126 -13.80 7.69 28.30
CA PHE A 126 -13.78 7.64 26.83
C PHE A 126 -14.73 6.58 26.34
N LYS A 127 -15.62 6.92 25.41
CA LYS A 127 -16.59 6.01 24.83
C LYS A 127 -16.59 6.08 23.32
N LEU A 128 -16.62 4.93 22.66
CA LEU A 128 -16.83 4.91 21.21
C LEU A 128 -18.18 5.56 20.89
N ALA A 129 -18.19 6.44 19.88
CA ALA A 129 -19.40 7.03 19.36
C ALA A 129 -20.30 5.97 18.74
N THR A 130 -21.63 6.12 18.90
CA THR A 130 -22.60 5.25 18.24
C THR A 130 -23.45 5.97 17.19
N LEU A 131 -23.20 7.26 16.99
CA LEU A 131 -23.70 8.05 15.87
C LEU A 131 -22.54 8.81 15.23
N ASP A 132 -22.50 8.83 13.89
CA ASP A 132 -21.56 9.61 13.10
C ASP A 132 -21.98 11.10 13.00
N GLU A 133 -21.20 11.93 12.29
CA GLU A 133 -21.48 13.36 12.11
C GLU A 133 -22.82 13.67 11.45
N ASN A 134 -23.37 12.71 10.70
CA ASN A 134 -24.65 12.80 10.00
C ASN A 134 -25.81 12.17 10.79
N GLY A 135 -25.53 11.65 11.99
CA GLY A 135 -26.49 10.96 12.83
C GLY A 135 -26.78 9.52 12.41
N ASN A 136 -25.97 8.93 11.55
CA ASN A 136 -26.10 7.52 11.19
C ASN A 136 -25.46 6.66 12.27
N CYS A 137 -25.99 5.42 12.41
CA CYS A 137 -25.47 4.46 13.34
C CYS A 137 -24.04 4.04 13.00
N THR A 138 -23.15 4.04 14.01
CA THR A 138 -21.76 3.60 13.91
C THR A 138 -21.33 2.85 15.17
N ASN A 139 -20.32 1.98 15.04
CA ASN A 139 -19.64 1.39 16.21
C ASN A 139 -18.43 2.23 16.67
N GLY A 140 -18.26 3.44 16.13
CA GLY A 140 -17.12 4.33 16.43
C GLY A 140 -15.81 3.90 15.78
N ILE A 141 -15.84 3.00 14.81
CA ILE A 141 -14.67 2.49 14.08
C ILE A 141 -14.97 2.58 12.59
N THR A 142 -14.19 3.40 11.88
CA THR A 142 -14.23 3.47 10.42
C THR A 142 -13.00 2.78 9.83
N ARG A 143 -13.15 2.17 8.65
CA ARG A 143 -12.06 1.47 7.97
C ARG A 143 -11.93 1.99 6.55
N HIS A 144 -10.70 2.37 6.17
CA HIS A 144 -10.42 3.02 4.89
C HIS A 144 -9.29 2.28 4.19
N TYR A 145 -9.61 1.63 3.06
CA TYR A 145 -8.59 1.03 2.19
C TYR A 145 -7.86 2.14 1.43
N THR A 146 -6.65 2.51 1.85
CA THR A 146 -5.91 3.64 1.31
C THR A 146 -4.40 3.55 1.57
N SER A 147 -3.59 4.02 0.61
CA SER A 147 -2.14 4.19 0.77
C SER A 147 -1.75 5.27 1.79
N LYS A 148 -2.70 6.12 2.20
CA LYS A 148 -2.49 7.10 3.27
C LYS A 148 -2.17 6.48 4.64
N THR A 149 -2.23 5.15 4.75
CA THR A 149 -1.75 4.38 5.90
C THR A 149 -0.22 4.45 6.08
N ASP A 150 0.53 4.78 5.02
CA ASP A 150 1.94 5.15 5.11
C ASP A 150 2.04 6.64 5.39
N TRP A 151 2.10 6.97 6.70
CA TRP A 151 2.04 8.34 7.16
C TRP A 151 3.33 9.08 6.86
N SER A 152 3.27 10.01 5.91
CA SER A 152 4.43 10.76 5.43
C SER A 152 4.81 11.93 6.35
N ALA A 153 5.99 12.51 6.13
CA ALA A 153 6.43 13.72 6.83
C ALA A 153 5.56 14.96 6.54
N SER A 154 4.79 14.95 5.46
CA SER A 154 3.89 16.06 5.12
C SER A 154 2.70 16.20 6.05
N PHE A 155 2.41 15.21 6.89
CA PHE A 155 1.34 15.24 7.90
C PHE A 155 -0.03 15.72 7.34
N SER A 156 -0.30 15.47 6.04
CA SER A 156 -1.46 16.02 5.31
C SER A 156 -2.60 15.01 5.12
N ASN A 157 -2.51 13.84 5.73
CA ASN A 157 -3.41 12.72 5.45
C ASN A 157 -4.70 12.70 6.32
N TYR A 158 -5.04 13.82 6.95
CA TYR A 158 -6.21 13.97 7.85
C TYR A 158 -7.53 14.15 7.08
N ILE A 159 -7.81 13.30 6.10
CA ILE A 159 -8.99 13.45 5.21
C ILE A 159 -10.27 12.80 5.78
N TYR A 160 -10.17 12.08 6.89
CA TYR A 160 -11.29 11.37 7.51
C TYR A 160 -11.66 11.92 8.89
N THR A 161 -11.04 13.02 9.33
CA THR A 161 -11.28 13.62 10.64
C THR A 161 -12.72 14.11 10.76
N TRP A 162 -13.44 13.61 11.76
CA TRP A 162 -14.74 14.15 12.17
C TRP A 162 -14.54 15.41 13.02
N ASP A 163 -15.60 16.21 13.18
CA ASP A 163 -15.56 17.46 13.95
C ASP A 163 -14.88 17.26 15.32
N PRO A 164 -13.66 17.82 15.54
CA PRO A 164 -12.90 17.57 16.77
C PRO A 164 -13.51 18.25 18.00
N SER A 165 -14.48 19.15 17.83
CA SER A 165 -15.27 19.70 18.92
C SER A 165 -16.33 18.69 19.42
N LYS A 166 -16.62 17.64 18.66
CA LYS A 166 -17.59 16.57 18.98
C LYS A 166 -16.94 15.25 19.32
N TYR A 167 -15.81 14.92 18.67
CA TYR A 167 -15.17 13.61 18.75
C TYR A 167 -13.66 13.75 18.98
N LEU A 168 -13.10 12.89 19.80
CA LEU A 168 -11.67 12.57 19.77
C LEU A 168 -11.42 11.62 18.59
N ASN A 169 -10.71 12.10 17.58
CA ASN A 169 -10.33 11.33 16.39
C ASN A 169 -9.00 10.62 16.63
N VAL A 170 -8.94 9.29 16.36
CA VAL A 170 -7.73 8.48 16.48
C VAL A 170 -7.47 7.79 15.16
N TYR A 171 -6.43 8.19 14.46
CA TYR A 171 -5.94 7.53 13.25
C TYR A 171 -5.02 6.37 13.61
N VAL A 172 -5.26 5.20 13.01
CA VAL A 172 -4.38 4.04 13.12
C VAL A 172 -3.74 3.79 11.78
N VAL A 173 -2.40 3.75 11.74
CA VAL A 173 -1.62 3.72 10.51
C VAL A 173 -0.57 2.61 10.51
N ARG A 174 -0.10 2.22 9.31
CA ARG A 174 0.89 1.17 9.11
C ARG A 174 2.30 1.60 9.46
N THR A 175 2.71 2.76 8.96
CA THR A 175 4.05 3.31 9.15
C THR A 175 4.01 4.79 9.46
N MET A 176 5.04 5.30 10.13
CA MET A 176 5.30 6.72 10.28
C MET A 176 6.74 7.02 9.87
N GLN A 177 6.92 7.96 8.95
CA GLN A 177 8.24 8.30 8.41
C GLN A 177 9.19 8.85 9.49
N SER A 178 8.65 9.50 10.53
CA SER A 178 9.43 9.99 11.68
C SER A 178 9.97 8.88 12.59
N GLY A 179 9.56 7.62 12.39
CA GLY A 179 9.87 6.51 13.31
C GLY A 179 9.13 6.59 14.64
N ALA A 180 8.17 7.51 14.79
CA ALA A 180 7.40 7.69 16.02
C ALA A 180 6.34 6.59 16.20
N ALA A 181 6.00 6.31 17.45
CA ALA A 181 4.91 5.40 17.84
C ALA A 181 3.53 6.05 17.72
N GLY A 182 3.46 7.36 17.97
CA GLY A 182 2.29 8.20 17.87
C GLY A 182 2.66 9.67 17.93
N TYR A 183 1.70 10.54 17.64
CA TYR A 183 1.77 11.95 17.92
C TYR A 183 0.40 12.62 17.84
N THR A 184 0.29 13.79 18.44
CA THR A 184 -0.81 14.73 18.25
C THR A 184 -0.33 16.18 18.42
N TYR A 185 -1.09 17.13 17.90
CA TYR A 185 -0.88 18.56 18.20
C TYR A 185 -1.59 18.94 19.49
N LEU A 186 -1.03 19.90 20.22
CA LEU A 186 -1.76 20.53 21.32
C LEU A 186 -3.01 21.27 20.76
N PRO A 187 -4.09 21.36 21.57
CA PRO A 187 -5.37 21.86 21.07
C PRO A 187 -5.28 23.29 20.52
N GLY A 188 -5.83 23.51 19.33
CA GLY A 188 -5.88 24.83 18.67
C GLY A 188 -4.56 25.30 18.02
N THR A 189 -3.50 24.52 18.05
CA THR A 189 -2.21 24.88 17.42
C THR A 189 -2.15 24.51 15.94
N ALA A 190 -2.87 23.48 15.52
CA ALA A 190 -3.01 23.05 14.13
C ALA A 190 -4.42 23.31 13.59
N SER A 191 -4.67 22.94 12.33
CA SER A 191 -6.02 23.02 11.72
C SER A 191 -6.98 22.02 12.37
N ALA A 192 -8.29 22.25 12.28
CA ALA A 192 -9.31 21.34 12.79
C ALA A 192 -9.19 19.94 12.18
N ALA A 193 -8.81 19.83 10.90
CA ALA A 193 -8.58 18.53 10.28
C ALA A 193 -7.42 17.75 10.93
N ALA A 194 -6.37 18.44 11.41
CA ALA A 194 -5.22 17.86 12.07
C ALA A 194 -5.38 17.76 13.60
N ASP A 195 -6.52 18.15 14.15
CA ASP A 195 -6.82 18.00 15.58
C ASP A 195 -7.28 16.57 15.89
N ALA A 196 -6.32 15.65 15.79
CA ALA A 196 -6.50 14.22 15.94
C ALA A 196 -5.22 13.57 16.51
N ILE A 197 -5.35 12.39 17.07
CA ILE A 197 -4.23 11.54 17.46
C ILE A 197 -3.89 10.62 16.28
N VAL A 198 -2.60 10.44 15.96
CA VAL A 198 -2.11 9.43 15.02
C VAL A 198 -1.28 8.42 15.79
N VAL A 199 -1.53 7.12 15.61
CA VAL A 199 -0.82 6.05 16.29
C VAL A 199 -0.53 4.88 15.35
N LEU A 200 0.64 4.25 15.50
CA LEU A 200 0.97 3.03 14.79
C LEU A 200 0.10 1.86 15.28
N HIS A 201 -0.32 1.01 14.36
CA HIS A 201 -1.17 -0.15 14.66
C HIS A 201 -0.57 -1.11 15.71
N ASN A 202 0.76 -1.20 15.78
CA ASN A 202 1.49 -2.04 16.73
C ASN A 202 1.85 -1.33 18.05
N TYR A 203 1.34 -0.09 18.24
CA TYR A 203 1.43 0.69 19.46
C TYR A 203 0.05 1.05 20.06
N LEU A 204 -1.00 0.38 19.60
CA LEU A 204 -2.38 0.57 20.07
C LEU A 204 -2.91 -0.70 20.76
N GLY A 205 -3.30 -0.59 22.02
CA GLY A 205 -3.73 -1.74 22.83
C GLY A 205 -2.59 -2.64 23.28
N SER A 206 -2.92 -3.79 23.82
CA SER A 206 -1.95 -4.77 24.35
C SER A 206 -2.03 -6.15 23.68
N ILE A 207 -2.94 -6.33 22.74
CA ILE A 207 -3.20 -7.57 22.01
C ILE A 207 -3.09 -7.35 20.49
N GLY A 208 -3.22 -8.41 19.72
CA GLY A 208 -3.20 -8.37 18.25
C GLY A 208 -1.81 -8.05 17.72
N THR A 209 -1.66 -6.94 17.02
CA THR A 209 -0.36 -6.48 16.48
C THR A 209 0.49 -5.75 17.50
N SER A 210 -0.08 -5.38 18.66
CA SER A 210 0.58 -4.65 19.74
C SER A 210 0.98 -5.57 20.89
N ASN A 211 1.51 -5.00 21.98
CA ASN A 211 1.92 -5.69 23.18
C ASN A 211 1.82 -4.78 24.42
N GLY A 212 2.01 -5.34 25.60
CA GLY A 212 1.87 -4.59 26.86
C GLY A 212 2.83 -3.39 27.03
N PHE A 213 3.99 -3.39 26.39
CA PHE A 213 4.96 -2.27 26.48
C PHE A 213 4.53 -1.07 25.64
N ALA A 214 3.92 -1.33 24.48
CA ALA A 214 3.45 -0.31 23.55
C ALA A 214 2.06 0.25 23.93
N SER A 215 1.35 -0.39 24.85
CA SER A 215 -0.08 -0.20 25.11
C SER A 215 -0.49 1.18 25.61
N ARG A 216 0.45 2.00 26.12
CA ARG A 216 0.17 3.31 26.71
C ARG A 216 0.44 4.49 25.81
N THR A 217 0.78 4.23 24.56
CA THR A 217 0.95 5.30 23.56
C THR A 217 -0.33 6.14 23.42
N LEU A 218 -1.50 5.52 23.33
CA LEU A 218 -2.77 6.27 23.25
C LEU A 218 -3.02 7.11 24.51
N THR A 219 -2.68 6.60 25.71
CA THR A 219 -2.79 7.36 26.96
C THR A 219 -1.88 8.60 26.94
N HIS A 220 -0.63 8.45 26.49
CA HIS A 220 0.33 9.54 26.32
C HIS A 220 -0.16 10.59 25.34
N GLU A 221 -0.54 10.20 24.13
CA GLU A 221 -1.02 11.14 23.10
C GLU A 221 -2.32 11.82 23.50
N THR A 222 -3.21 11.12 24.22
CA THR A 222 -4.44 11.73 24.78
C THR A 222 -4.12 12.84 25.81
N GLY A 223 -3.04 12.68 26.59
CA GLY A 223 -2.53 13.73 27.45
C GLY A 223 -2.18 15.00 26.68
N HIS A 224 -1.44 14.89 25.59
CA HIS A 224 -1.12 16.00 24.68
C HIS A 224 -2.39 16.61 24.07
N TRP A 225 -3.33 15.79 23.63
CA TRP A 225 -4.59 16.26 23.03
C TRP A 225 -5.42 17.09 24.00
N PHE A 226 -5.22 16.89 25.32
CA PHE A 226 -5.79 17.71 26.40
C PHE A 226 -4.79 18.72 27.00
N ASN A 227 -3.81 19.18 26.21
CA ASN A 227 -2.88 20.28 26.55
C ASN A 227 -1.78 19.93 27.57
N LEU A 228 -1.41 18.69 27.76
CA LEU A 228 -0.19 18.33 28.49
C LEU A 228 1.03 18.42 27.58
N GLN A 229 2.14 18.91 28.11
CA GLN A 229 3.46 18.77 27.51
C GLN A 229 4.15 17.51 28.02
N HIS A 230 5.27 17.11 27.40
CA HIS A 230 6.19 16.19 28.06
C HIS A 230 6.65 16.80 29.38
N VAL A 231 6.94 15.97 30.39
CA VAL A 231 7.35 16.47 31.73
C VAL A 231 8.64 17.28 31.69
N TRP A 232 9.47 17.14 30.66
CA TRP A 232 10.65 17.99 30.41
C TRP A 232 10.37 19.20 29.49
N GLY A 233 9.12 19.48 29.17
CA GLY A 233 8.71 20.52 28.23
C GLY A 233 8.77 20.09 26.76
N SER A 234 8.33 20.97 25.87
CA SER A 234 8.19 20.68 24.43
C SER A 234 9.40 21.09 23.59
N THR A 235 10.41 21.73 24.19
CA THR A 235 11.52 22.38 23.49
C THR A 235 12.78 21.52 23.38
N ASN A 236 12.87 20.44 24.10
CA ASN A 236 14.02 19.55 24.06
C ASN A 236 13.63 18.09 23.79
N SER A 237 14.61 17.29 23.43
CA SER A 237 14.46 15.85 23.38
C SER A 237 14.81 15.24 24.75
N PRO A 238 14.26 14.06 25.11
CA PRO A 238 14.59 13.42 26.38
C PRO A 238 16.10 13.18 26.51
N ASN A 239 16.61 13.19 27.74
CA ASN A 239 18.01 13.00 28.11
C ASN A 239 19.00 14.11 27.68
N ILE A 240 18.55 15.23 27.07
CA ILE A 240 19.42 16.30 26.59
C ILE A 240 19.57 17.43 27.61
N ALA A 241 18.47 18.06 28.01
CA ALA A 241 18.47 19.20 28.89
C ALA A 241 17.33 19.12 29.92
N CYS A 242 17.53 19.69 31.08
CA CYS A 242 16.48 19.87 32.08
C CYS A 242 15.44 20.86 31.59
N GLY A 243 14.17 20.53 31.74
CA GLY A 243 13.05 21.37 31.34
C GLY A 243 11.84 21.16 32.25
N ASP A 244 10.79 21.94 31.99
CA ASP A 244 9.58 22.03 32.80
C ASP A 244 8.35 22.01 31.91
N ASP A 245 7.31 21.29 32.29
CA ASP A 245 6.02 21.26 31.60
C ASP A 245 5.05 22.33 32.09
N GLY A 246 5.45 23.15 33.07
CA GLY A 246 4.63 24.18 33.68
C GLY A 246 3.53 23.67 34.62
N VAL A 247 3.68 22.43 35.13
CA VAL A 247 2.79 21.81 36.12
C VAL A 247 3.51 21.71 37.45
N SER A 248 2.93 22.36 38.50
CA SER A 248 3.63 22.56 39.76
C SER A 248 3.97 21.31 40.57
N ASP A 249 3.33 20.17 40.32
CA ASP A 249 3.57 18.89 41.00
C ASP A 249 4.35 17.88 40.14
N THR A 250 4.88 18.30 38.98
CA THR A 250 5.87 17.59 38.18
C THR A 250 7.23 18.25 38.38
N PRO A 251 8.26 17.55 38.88
CA PRO A 251 9.59 18.11 39.03
C PRO A 251 10.24 18.42 37.69
N ILE A 252 11.11 19.43 37.66
CA ILE A 252 12.02 19.66 36.52
C ILE A 252 12.80 18.37 36.25
N THR A 253 12.76 17.94 35.00
CA THR A 253 13.41 16.71 34.52
C THR A 253 14.04 16.93 33.15
N LYS A 254 14.93 16.06 32.74
CA LYS A 254 15.46 16.03 31.37
C LYS A 254 14.74 15.02 30.48
N GLY A 255 13.74 14.31 31.02
CA GLY A 255 13.06 13.21 30.36
C GLY A 255 13.89 11.91 30.38
N HIS A 256 13.21 10.77 30.34
CA HIS A 256 13.82 9.46 30.46
C HIS A 256 13.25 8.49 29.41
N THR A 257 14.14 7.69 28.80
CA THR A 257 13.77 6.57 27.92
C THR A 257 13.87 5.22 28.64
N ASN A 258 14.37 5.22 29.86
CA ASN A 258 14.51 4.03 30.71
C ASN A 258 13.87 4.24 32.08
N CYS A 259 13.60 3.15 32.80
CA CYS A 259 12.93 3.16 34.09
C CYS A 259 13.88 3.34 35.29
N ASN A 260 14.56 4.47 35.36
CA ASN A 260 15.40 4.83 36.54
C ASN A 260 14.58 5.61 37.58
N LEU A 261 13.90 4.89 38.48
CA LEU A 261 12.99 5.48 39.47
C LEU A 261 13.70 6.34 40.55
N GLY A 262 15.01 6.28 40.62
CA GLY A 262 15.82 7.09 41.54
C GLY A 262 16.48 8.31 40.89
N SER A 263 16.13 8.64 39.67
CA SER A 263 16.72 9.79 38.95
C SER A 263 16.49 11.09 39.69
N ALA A 264 17.55 11.88 39.85
CA ALA A 264 17.54 13.24 40.39
C ALA A 264 18.58 14.08 39.61
N ALA A 265 18.54 13.98 38.28
CA ALA A 265 19.56 14.51 37.39
C ALA A 265 19.54 16.04 37.27
N CYS A 266 18.38 16.65 37.44
CA CYS A 266 18.21 18.10 37.27
C CYS A 266 18.36 18.88 38.57
N ASN A 267 17.77 18.40 39.66
CA ASN A 267 17.83 19.04 40.95
C ASN A 267 18.30 18.03 42.02
N ALA A 268 19.43 18.32 42.68
CA ALA A 268 19.97 17.44 43.67
C ALA A 268 18.96 17.17 44.82
N GLY A 269 18.70 15.89 45.08
CA GLY A 269 17.77 15.45 46.12
C GLY A 269 16.29 15.50 45.74
N ILE A 270 15.93 15.93 44.53
CA ILE A 270 14.58 15.92 44.03
C ILE A 270 14.45 14.77 43.01
N THR A 271 13.72 13.72 43.36
CA THR A 271 13.47 12.57 42.48
C THR A 271 12.55 12.99 41.33
N GLU A 272 12.93 12.67 40.10
CA GLU A 272 12.16 12.95 38.89
C GLU A 272 11.01 11.94 38.72
N ASN A 273 9.88 12.40 38.10
CA ASN A 273 8.69 11.56 37.96
C ASN A 273 8.74 10.67 36.70
N VAL A 274 9.66 9.69 36.71
CA VAL A 274 9.86 8.75 35.59
C VAL A 274 8.61 7.87 35.31
N GLN A 275 7.69 7.76 36.28
CA GLN A 275 6.47 6.97 36.15
C GLN A 275 5.27 7.75 35.56
N ASN A 276 5.51 8.96 35.10
CA ASN A 276 4.47 9.80 34.50
C ASN A 276 4.11 9.30 33.08
N TYR A 277 2.83 9.36 32.71
CA TYR A 277 2.41 9.01 31.36
C TYR A 277 2.99 9.94 30.27
N MET A 278 3.40 11.16 30.61
CA MET A 278 4.04 12.10 29.70
C MET A 278 5.56 11.93 29.59
N GLU A 279 6.12 10.82 30.13
CA GLU A 279 7.49 10.35 29.94
C GLU A 279 7.59 9.35 28.79
N TYR A 280 8.82 9.10 28.29
CA TYR A 280 9.10 8.03 27.33
C TYR A 280 9.52 6.71 28.01
N ALA A 281 9.64 6.71 29.34
CA ALA A 281 9.95 5.51 30.08
C ALA A 281 8.80 4.50 30.03
N TYR A 282 9.11 3.24 29.72
CA TYR A 282 8.14 2.14 29.63
C TYR A 282 7.44 1.77 30.96
N CYS A 283 7.81 2.39 32.07
CA CYS A 283 7.17 2.20 33.38
C CYS A 283 6.22 3.33 33.77
N SER A 284 5.66 4.04 32.80
CA SER A 284 4.64 5.06 33.01
C SER A 284 3.35 4.46 33.61
N ARG A 285 2.77 5.11 34.66
CA ARG A 285 1.67 4.54 35.47
C ARG A 285 0.70 5.57 35.99
N MET A 286 0.97 6.84 35.84
CA MET A 286 0.19 7.89 36.46
C MET A 286 0.21 9.22 35.72
N PHE A 287 -0.86 9.97 35.84
CA PHE A 287 -0.88 11.42 35.76
C PHE A 287 -0.85 12.02 37.16
N THR A 288 -0.39 13.28 37.29
CA THR A 288 -0.44 14.03 38.56
C THR A 288 -1.75 14.79 38.70
N GLN A 289 -2.03 15.29 39.94
CA GLN A 289 -3.20 16.14 40.20
C GLN A 289 -3.10 17.46 39.41
N GLY A 290 -1.90 18.04 39.29
CA GLY A 290 -1.69 19.23 38.45
C GLY A 290 -1.97 19.00 36.98
N GLN A 291 -1.52 17.86 36.45
CA GLN A 291 -1.83 17.47 35.07
C GLN A 291 -3.33 17.27 34.84
N LYS A 292 -4.05 16.60 35.78
CA LYS A 292 -5.51 16.53 35.75
C LYS A 292 -6.13 17.92 35.66
N ASN A 293 -5.71 18.85 36.52
CA ASN A 293 -6.25 20.20 36.55
C ASN A 293 -6.00 20.94 35.22
N ARG A 294 -4.83 20.76 34.60
CA ARG A 294 -4.50 21.32 33.28
C ARG A 294 -5.39 20.79 32.18
N MET A 295 -5.66 19.47 32.17
CA MET A 295 -6.58 18.86 31.22
C MET A 295 -8.02 19.35 31.42
N HIS A 296 -8.49 19.46 32.67
CA HIS A 296 -9.79 20.01 33.00
C HIS A 296 -9.93 21.48 32.59
N ASN A 297 -8.90 22.29 32.81
CA ASN A 297 -8.88 23.68 32.37
C ASN A 297 -8.96 23.82 30.84
N CYS A 298 -8.35 22.88 30.09
CA CYS A 298 -8.50 22.82 28.65
C CYS A 298 -9.96 22.57 28.22
N ILE A 299 -10.67 21.68 28.93
CA ILE A 299 -12.08 21.37 28.65
C ILE A 299 -12.95 22.59 29.05
N ILE A 300 -12.86 23.07 30.30
CA ILE A 300 -13.71 24.15 30.84
C ILE A 300 -13.48 25.46 30.10
N GLY A 301 -12.21 25.75 29.75
CA GLY A 301 -11.84 26.93 28.98
C GLY A 301 -12.25 26.88 27.50
N GLY A 302 -12.76 25.76 27.03
CA GLY A 302 -13.23 25.60 25.65
C GLY A 302 -12.13 25.67 24.59
N ILE A 303 -10.88 25.35 24.96
CA ILE A 303 -9.76 25.40 24.02
C ILE A 303 -10.05 24.40 22.87
N ALA A 304 -10.00 24.89 21.63
CA ALA A 304 -10.34 24.14 20.42
C ALA A 304 -11.71 23.41 20.49
N GLY A 305 -12.70 24.00 21.19
CA GLY A 305 -14.03 23.41 21.31
C GLY A 305 -14.16 22.25 22.32
N ARG A 306 -13.12 21.98 23.16
CA ARG A 306 -13.12 20.86 24.10
C ARG A 306 -14.28 20.88 25.09
N ASN A 307 -14.85 22.07 25.41
CA ASN A 307 -16.03 22.22 26.29
C ASN A 307 -17.30 21.58 25.73
N ASN A 308 -17.40 21.40 24.42
CA ASN A 308 -18.54 20.74 23.80
C ASN A 308 -18.51 19.22 23.99
N LEU A 309 -17.34 18.59 24.08
CA LEU A 309 -17.18 17.14 24.10
C LEU A 309 -18.09 16.42 25.10
N SER A 310 -18.13 16.92 26.34
CA SER A 310 -18.95 16.35 27.43
C SER A 310 -20.29 17.05 27.63
N SER A 311 -20.71 17.95 26.73
CA SER A 311 -22.02 18.55 26.81
C SER A 311 -23.13 17.51 26.59
N ASN A 312 -24.24 17.58 27.31
CA ASN A 312 -25.38 16.69 27.11
C ASN A 312 -25.85 16.64 25.63
N ALA A 313 -25.85 17.85 24.99
CA ALA A 313 -26.22 17.96 23.59
C ALA A 313 -25.30 17.12 22.68
N ASN A 314 -23.98 17.18 22.92
CA ASN A 314 -23.01 16.41 22.15
C ASN A 314 -23.05 14.90 22.47
N LEU A 315 -23.22 14.51 23.74
CA LEU A 315 -23.35 13.11 24.13
C LEU A 315 -24.60 12.45 23.53
N ILE A 316 -25.67 13.23 23.30
CA ILE A 316 -26.86 12.78 22.55
C ILE A 316 -26.52 12.69 21.06
N ALA A 317 -25.92 13.74 20.48
CA ALA A 317 -25.61 13.82 19.05
C ALA A 317 -24.62 12.74 18.59
N THR A 318 -23.70 12.33 19.46
CA THR A 318 -22.70 11.28 19.19
C THR A 318 -23.17 9.88 19.61
N GLY A 319 -24.40 9.76 20.15
CA GLY A 319 -25.00 8.51 20.60
C GLY A 319 -24.40 7.95 21.90
N VAL A 320 -23.47 8.66 22.54
CA VAL A 320 -22.76 8.14 23.72
C VAL A 320 -23.67 8.09 24.96
N LEU A 321 -24.62 9.01 25.08
CA LEU A 321 -25.59 9.02 26.19
C LEU A 321 -26.70 7.95 26.00
N PHE A 322 -27.09 7.72 24.75
CA PHE A 322 -28.11 6.71 24.38
C PHE A 322 -27.53 5.82 23.26
N PRO A 323 -26.69 4.84 23.61
CA PRO A 323 -26.01 4.03 22.62
C PRO A 323 -26.99 3.26 21.72
N ASN A 324 -26.79 3.36 20.40
CA ASN A 324 -27.48 2.54 19.43
C ASN A 324 -26.52 1.50 18.86
N ASN A 325 -26.71 0.24 19.22
CA ASN A 325 -25.86 -0.87 18.76
C ASN A 325 -26.49 -1.63 17.57
N ASN A 326 -27.60 -1.16 17.05
CA ASN A 326 -28.37 -1.81 15.98
C ASN A 326 -27.99 -1.20 14.62
N CYS A 327 -26.72 -1.30 14.25
CA CYS A 327 -26.20 -0.74 13.01
C CYS A 327 -26.28 -1.71 11.84
N ALA A 328 -26.56 -1.16 10.65
CA ALA A 328 -26.26 -1.85 9.40
C ALA A 328 -24.75 -1.96 9.19
N PRO A 329 -24.25 -3.02 8.52
CA PRO A 329 -22.85 -3.08 8.13
C PRO A 329 -22.56 -2.03 7.07
N LYS A 330 -21.27 -1.66 6.92
CA LYS A 330 -20.74 -0.86 5.82
C LYS A 330 -19.94 -1.77 4.89
N ALA A 331 -20.29 -1.75 3.61
CA ALA A 331 -19.64 -2.56 2.60
C ALA A 331 -18.23 -2.02 2.31
N GLU A 332 -17.23 -2.88 2.38
CA GLU A 332 -15.87 -2.62 1.93
C GLU A 332 -15.21 -3.93 1.52
N PHE A 333 -14.36 -3.89 0.49
CA PHE A 333 -13.62 -5.07 0.06
C PHE A 333 -12.29 -4.74 -0.59
N PHE A 334 -11.43 -5.74 -0.64
CA PHE A 334 -10.19 -5.73 -1.40
C PHE A 334 -10.23 -6.76 -2.52
N SER A 335 -9.60 -6.42 -3.63
CA SER A 335 -9.21 -7.34 -4.68
C SER A 335 -7.87 -6.91 -5.27
N ASN A 336 -7.11 -7.85 -5.77
CA ASN A 336 -6.08 -7.48 -6.75
C ASN A 336 -6.76 -6.75 -7.91
N PRO A 337 -6.16 -5.69 -8.44
CA PRO A 337 -6.79 -4.90 -9.51
C PRO A 337 -6.83 -5.64 -10.85
N VAL A 338 -6.18 -6.81 -10.95
CA VAL A 338 -6.00 -7.55 -12.22
C VAL A 338 -6.33 -9.03 -12.03
N THR A 339 -7.07 -9.61 -12.96
CA THR A 339 -7.36 -11.06 -13.05
C THR A 339 -7.36 -11.55 -14.50
N CYS A 340 -7.38 -12.87 -14.71
CA CYS A 340 -7.52 -13.49 -16.03
C CYS A 340 -8.96 -13.82 -16.37
N LEU A 341 -9.23 -13.80 -17.68
CA LEU A 341 -10.45 -14.33 -18.25
C LEU A 341 -10.62 -15.81 -17.88
N ALA A 342 -11.85 -16.23 -17.61
CA ALA A 342 -12.26 -17.59 -17.25
C ALA A 342 -11.63 -18.19 -15.97
N ASN A 343 -10.86 -17.41 -15.21
CA ASN A 343 -10.36 -17.85 -13.92
C ASN A 343 -11.35 -17.49 -12.79
N ASN A 344 -11.43 -18.35 -11.80
CA ASN A 344 -12.08 -18.01 -10.53
C ASN A 344 -11.24 -16.95 -9.80
N PHE A 345 -11.84 -15.82 -9.53
CA PHE A 345 -11.18 -14.70 -8.87
C PHE A 345 -11.84 -14.40 -7.53
N SER A 346 -11.03 -14.35 -6.46
CA SER A 346 -11.51 -14.18 -5.10
C SER A 346 -11.36 -12.73 -4.64
N PHE A 347 -12.36 -12.26 -3.92
CA PHE A 347 -12.41 -10.96 -3.25
C PHE A 347 -12.31 -11.18 -1.74
N THR A 348 -11.68 -10.26 -1.03
CA THR A 348 -11.62 -10.28 0.44
C THR A 348 -12.59 -9.25 0.99
N ASP A 349 -13.52 -9.70 1.82
CA ASP A 349 -14.46 -8.84 2.52
C ASP A 349 -13.75 -8.07 3.65
N PHE A 350 -13.91 -6.74 3.65
CA PHE A 350 -13.47 -5.81 4.68
C PHE A 350 -14.64 -5.00 5.25
N SER A 351 -15.85 -5.47 5.07
CA SER A 351 -17.04 -4.81 5.61
C SER A 351 -16.94 -4.66 7.13
N TYR A 352 -17.42 -3.53 7.64
CA TYR A 352 -17.23 -3.10 9.02
C TYR A 352 -18.51 -2.49 9.60
N ASN A 353 -18.43 -1.82 10.75
CA ASN A 353 -19.50 -1.14 11.48
C ASN A 353 -20.46 -2.07 12.22
N ALA A 354 -20.77 -3.25 11.69
CA ALA A 354 -21.59 -4.27 12.33
C ALA A 354 -21.33 -5.66 11.73
N SER A 355 -21.74 -6.70 12.45
CA SER A 355 -21.65 -8.07 11.93
C SER A 355 -22.50 -8.23 10.67
N VAL A 356 -21.89 -8.75 9.61
CA VAL A 356 -22.56 -9.08 8.36
C VAL A 356 -23.20 -10.47 8.48
N THR A 357 -24.41 -10.64 7.99
CA THR A 357 -25.08 -11.94 7.91
C THR A 357 -25.25 -12.43 6.49
N ASN A 358 -25.28 -11.51 5.51
CA ASN A 358 -25.42 -11.87 4.10
C ASN A 358 -24.48 -11.03 3.24
N TRP A 359 -23.89 -11.68 2.23
CA TRP A 359 -23.06 -11.08 1.18
C TRP A 359 -23.67 -11.36 -0.18
N PHE A 360 -23.54 -10.41 -1.10
CA PHE A 360 -23.90 -10.59 -2.50
C PHE A 360 -22.91 -9.86 -3.39
N TRP A 361 -22.18 -10.62 -4.21
CA TRP A 361 -21.18 -10.15 -5.13
C TRP A 361 -21.65 -10.26 -6.56
N SER A 362 -21.43 -9.23 -7.36
CA SER A 362 -21.78 -9.21 -8.78
C SER A 362 -20.84 -8.33 -9.59
N SER A 363 -20.74 -8.62 -10.89
CA SER A 363 -20.02 -7.80 -11.88
C SER A 363 -20.70 -7.94 -13.24
N PRO A 364 -20.73 -6.89 -14.08
CA PRO A 364 -21.27 -6.98 -15.44
C PRO A 364 -20.57 -8.00 -16.33
N TYR A 365 -19.27 -8.26 -16.07
CA TYR A 365 -18.45 -9.19 -16.86
C TYR A 365 -18.34 -10.59 -16.24
N ALA A 366 -18.99 -10.84 -15.12
CA ALA A 366 -18.98 -12.13 -14.47
C ALA A 366 -20.10 -13.06 -14.98
N ALA A 367 -19.77 -14.33 -15.17
CA ALA A 367 -20.74 -15.39 -15.50
C ALA A 367 -21.63 -15.79 -14.32
N ASN A 368 -21.21 -15.47 -13.11
CA ASN A 368 -21.85 -15.88 -11.86
C ASN A 368 -21.96 -14.73 -10.87
N THR A 369 -22.75 -14.95 -9.83
CA THR A 369 -22.76 -14.17 -8.58
C THR A 369 -22.22 -15.02 -7.43
N SER A 370 -21.87 -14.40 -6.30
CA SER A 370 -21.42 -15.12 -5.11
C SER A 370 -22.10 -14.59 -3.86
N THR A 371 -22.39 -15.49 -2.91
CA THR A 371 -22.94 -15.16 -1.59
C THR A 371 -21.97 -15.51 -0.46
N LEU A 372 -20.75 -15.90 -0.78
CA LEU A 372 -19.71 -16.16 0.20
C LEU A 372 -19.20 -14.86 0.80
N GLN A 373 -18.73 -14.88 2.04
CA GLN A 373 -18.07 -13.74 2.67
C GLN A 373 -16.95 -13.24 1.77
N ASN A 374 -16.00 -14.09 1.43
CA ASN A 374 -15.00 -13.80 0.42
C ASN A 374 -15.54 -14.29 -0.92
N GLY A 375 -16.06 -13.36 -1.73
CA GLY A 375 -16.75 -13.68 -2.97
C GLY A 375 -15.82 -14.29 -4.01
N VAL A 376 -16.37 -15.12 -4.87
CA VAL A 376 -15.65 -15.70 -6.02
C VAL A 376 -16.47 -15.48 -7.28
N LEU A 377 -15.87 -14.75 -8.26
CA LEU A 377 -16.47 -14.50 -9.56
C LEU A 377 -15.59 -15.05 -10.68
N THR A 378 -16.24 -15.51 -11.76
CA THR A 378 -15.58 -15.96 -13.00
C THR A 378 -15.93 -15.02 -14.12
N PHE A 379 -14.94 -14.41 -14.76
CA PHE A 379 -15.14 -13.38 -15.78
C PHE A 379 -15.15 -13.96 -17.18
N THR A 380 -16.08 -13.48 -18.03
CA THR A 380 -16.26 -13.93 -19.42
C THR A 380 -15.80 -12.90 -20.46
N ASN A 381 -15.65 -11.64 -20.06
CA ASN A 381 -15.20 -10.56 -20.93
C ASN A 381 -13.91 -9.94 -20.37
N SER A 382 -12.97 -9.65 -21.25
CA SER A 382 -11.76 -8.88 -20.90
C SER A 382 -12.05 -7.38 -20.92
N GLY A 383 -11.21 -6.62 -20.23
CA GLY A 383 -11.30 -5.17 -20.13
C GLY A 383 -11.50 -4.66 -18.72
N LEU A 384 -11.77 -3.39 -18.59
CA LEU A 384 -12.04 -2.74 -17.29
C LEU A 384 -13.51 -2.98 -16.90
N THR A 385 -13.72 -3.45 -15.69
CA THR A 385 -15.07 -3.72 -15.17
C THR A 385 -15.23 -3.23 -13.75
N SER A 386 -16.48 -3.23 -13.29
CA SER A 386 -16.83 -2.94 -11.90
C SER A 386 -17.18 -4.22 -11.15
N VAL A 387 -16.97 -4.19 -9.84
CA VAL A 387 -17.44 -5.22 -8.92
C VAL A 387 -18.27 -4.57 -7.83
N LYS A 388 -19.44 -5.10 -7.59
CA LYS A 388 -20.35 -4.66 -6.53
C LYS A 388 -20.39 -5.70 -5.43
N LEU A 389 -20.18 -5.24 -4.19
CA LEU A 389 -20.49 -5.95 -2.98
C LEU A 389 -21.70 -5.29 -2.33
N LYS A 390 -22.70 -6.09 -1.98
CA LYS A 390 -23.81 -5.72 -1.10
C LYS A 390 -23.73 -6.59 0.15
N VAL A 391 -23.83 -5.98 1.32
CA VAL A 391 -23.83 -6.65 2.62
C VAL A 391 -25.07 -6.26 3.42
N SER A 392 -25.55 -7.17 4.25
CA SER A 392 -26.71 -6.89 5.11
C SER A 392 -26.67 -7.65 6.43
N ASN A 393 -27.45 -7.16 7.38
CA ASN A 393 -27.84 -7.83 8.62
C ASN A 393 -29.32 -7.53 8.95
N ALA A 394 -29.78 -7.86 10.17
CA ALA A 394 -31.15 -7.62 10.59
C ALA A 394 -31.52 -6.12 10.68
N PHE A 395 -30.55 -5.21 10.70
CA PHE A 395 -30.74 -3.77 10.92
C PHE A 395 -30.62 -2.94 9.65
N GLY A 396 -30.22 -3.55 8.53
CA GLY A 396 -30.15 -2.89 7.24
C GLY A 396 -29.09 -3.45 6.31
N GLU A 397 -28.88 -2.75 5.21
CA GLU A 397 -27.95 -3.12 4.16
C GLU A 397 -27.12 -1.93 3.68
N ASP A 398 -25.96 -2.24 3.10
CA ASP A 398 -25.10 -1.28 2.41
C ASP A 398 -24.46 -1.91 1.18
N SER A 399 -24.01 -1.11 0.23
CA SER A 399 -23.33 -1.64 -0.95
C SER A 399 -22.26 -0.68 -1.45
N ILE A 400 -21.14 -1.25 -1.93
CA ILE A 400 -20.06 -0.53 -2.59
C ILE A 400 -19.84 -1.10 -3.99
N THR A 401 -19.54 -0.22 -4.94
CA THR A 401 -19.12 -0.62 -6.29
C THR A 401 -17.74 -0.04 -6.56
N LYS A 402 -16.76 -0.92 -6.85
CA LYS A 402 -15.41 -0.51 -7.26
C LYS A 402 -15.25 -0.70 -8.76
N GLN A 403 -14.77 0.34 -9.45
CA GLN A 403 -14.76 0.44 -10.93
C GLN A 403 -13.47 -0.07 -11.59
N ASN A 404 -12.48 -0.52 -10.83
CA ASN A 404 -11.12 -0.66 -11.32
C ASN A 404 -10.61 -2.10 -11.40
N LEU A 405 -11.48 -3.09 -11.61
CA LEU A 405 -11.01 -4.44 -11.87
C LEU A 405 -10.68 -4.60 -13.36
N ILE A 406 -9.45 -5.00 -13.63
CA ILE A 406 -8.93 -5.28 -14.96
C ILE A 406 -8.99 -6.78 -15.20
N VAL A 407 -9.80 -7.21 -16.17
CA VAL A 407 -9.84 -8.60 -16.61
C VAL A 407 -8.96 -8.73 -17.85
N MET A 408 -7.82 -9.40 -17.70
CA MET A 408 -6.87 -9.61 -18.78
C MET A 408 -7.37 -10.70 -19.72
N ALA A 409 -7.31 -10.43 -21.03
CA ALA A 409 -7.54 -11.46 -22.04
C ALA A 409 -6.48 -12.56 -21.88
N GLY A 410 -6.85 -13.81 -22.17
CA GLY A 410 -5.90 -14.92 -22.20
C GLY A 410 -4.81 -14.71 -23.27
N PRO A 411 -3.89 -15.68 -23.44
CA PRO A 411 -2.72 -15.51 -24.30
C PRO A 411 -3.15 -15.12 -25.70
N ASN A 412 -2.66 -13.97 -26.14
CA ASN A 412 -2.86 -13.55 -27.53
C ASN A 412 -1.85 -14.29 -28.40
N SER A 413 -2.32 -14.91 -29.47
CA SER A 413 -1.48 -15.55 -30.49
C SER A 413 -0.79 -14.53 -31.43
N GLY A 414 -0.80 -13.26 -31.05
CA GLY A 414 -0.29 -12.15 -31.85
C GLY A 414 1.24 -12.16 -32.00
N SER A 415 1.71 -11.45 -33.01
CA SER A 415 3.13 -11.20 -33.29
C SER A 415 3.86 -10.68 -32.06
N LEU A 416 5.04 -11.27 -31.75
CA LEU A 416 5.91 -10.85 -30.64
C LEU A 416 6.60 -9.50 -30.86
N ASN A 417 6.63 -9.01 -32.09
CA ASN A 417 7.15 -7.70 -32.41
C ASN A 417 6.00 -6.69 -32.29
N VAL A 418 5.84 -6.11 -31.11
CA VAL A 418 4.81 -5.11 -30.81
C VAL A 418 5.47 -3.76 -30.67
N SER A 419 4.93 -2.78 -31.38
CA SER A 419 5.27 -1.37 -31.23
C SER A 419 3.99 -0.63 -30.84
N GLN A 420 4.02 0.07 -29.70
CA GLN A 420 2.95 0.93 -29.22
C GLN A 420 3.45 2.36 -29.08
N GLY A 421 3.09 3.21 -30.03
CA GLY A 421 3.37 4.65 -30.02
C GLY A 421 2.12 5.49 -29.78
N PHE A 422 0.99 4.87 -29.37
CA PHE A 422 -0.27 5.56 -29.01
C PHE A 422 -0.90 6.40 -30.14
N GLU A 423 -0.51 6.15 -31.39
CA GLU A 423 -0.87 6.96 -32.55
C GLU A 423 -2.37 6.91 -32.94
N THR A 424 -3.13 5.96 -32.40
CA THR A 424 -4.58 5.94 -32.54
C THR A 424 -5.29 7.13 -31.89
N GLY A 425 -4.60 7.83 -30.98
CA GLY A 425 -5.16 8.90 -30.16
C GLY A 425 -6.19 8.42 -29.13
N VAL A 426 -6.40 7.11 -29.00
CA VAL A 426 -7.32 6.49 -28.04
C VAL A 426 -6.52 5.69 -27.04
N PHE A 427 -6.53 6.12 -25.78
CA PHE A 427 -5.95 5.42 -24.65
C PHE A 427 -6.68 5.83 -23.34
N PRO A 428 -7.04 4.88 -22.46
CA PRO A 428 -6.91 3.43 -22.65
C PRO A 428 -7.80 2.89 -23.76
N ASP A 429 -7.44 1.71 -24.29
CA ASP A 429 -8.21 0.98 -25.29
C ASP A 429 -8.55 -0.44 -24.79
N ASN A 430 -9.11 -1.30 -25.66
CA ASN A 430 -9.45 -2.68 -25.28
C ASN A 430 -8.24 -3.59 -25.05
N ASN A 431 -7.04 -3.17 -25.45
CA ASN A 431 -5.79 -3.93 -25.32
C ASN A 431 -4.89 -3.38 -24.22
N TRP A 432 -4.68 -2.05 -24.24
CA TRP A 432 -3.89 -1.35 -23.24
C TRP A 432 -4.82 -0.69 -22.24
N ILE A 433 -4.88 -1.22 -21.03
CA ILE A 433 -5.87 -0.85 -20.01
C ILE A 433 -5.19 -0.02 -18.93
N ALA A 434 -5.76 1.14 -18.59
CA ALA A 434 -5.27 1.99 -17.50
C ALA A 434 -6.14 1.84 -16.25
N SER A 435 -5.50 1.92 -15.07
CA SER A 435 -6.21 2.08 -13.80
C SER A 435 -6.85 3.48 -13.73
N ILE A 436 -8.02 3.56 -13.13
CA ILE A 436 -8.68 4.84 -12.83
C ILE A 436 -8.23 5.24 -11.41
N PRO A 437 -7.52 6.37 -11.22
CA PRO A 437 -7.16 6.81 -9.87
C PRO A 437 -8.41 7.26 -9.11
N GLN A 438 -8.34 7.19 -7.80
CA GLN A 438 -9.42 7.69 -6.93
C GLN A 438 -9.51 9.22 -6.97
N PHE A 439 -8.39 9.88 -7.18
CA PHE A 439 -8.25 11.34 -7.28
C PHE A 439 -7.24 11.66 -8.39
N GLY A 440 -7.37 12.83 -9.01
CA GLY A 440 -6.43 13.36 -9.98
C GLY A 440 -6.36 12.57 -11.29
N SER A 441 -5.28 12.81 -12.02
CA SER A 441 -5.07 12.29 -13.38
C SER A 441 -4.44 10.90 -13.38
N GLY A 442 -5.03 9.96 -14.12
CA GLY A 442 -4.36 8.73 -14.53
C GLY A 442 -3.56 8.89 -15.81
N PHE A 443 -3.05 7.78 -16.36
CA PHE A 443 -2.48 7.78 -17.69
C PHE A 443 -3.55 8.00 -18.76
N VAL A 444 -3.38 9.03 -19.56
CA VAL A 444 -4.26 9.40 -20.69
C VAL A 444 -3.43 9.79 -21.92
N THR A 445 -4.06 9.83 -23.09
CA THR A 445 -3.40 10.28 -24.33
C THR A 445 -3.01 11.74 -24.24
N ASN A 446 -1.82 12.08 -24.75
CA ASN A 446 -1.35 13.44 -24.99
C ASN A 446 -1.03 13.60 -26.47
N ALA A 447 -1.59 14.63 -27.11
CA ALA A 447 -1.38 14.98 -28.52
C ALA A 447 -0.57 16.29 -28.68
N ILE A 448 0.01 16.83 -27.59
CA ILE A 448 0.79 18.07 -27.64
C ILE A 448 2.25 17.76 -27.96
N THR A 449 2.74 16.60 -27.47
CA THR A 449 4.13 16.15 -27.61
C THR A 449 4.19 14.64 -27.73
N ALA A 450 5.21 14.12 -28.42
CA ALA A 450 5.50 12.70 -28.55
C ALA A 450 7.00 12.48 -28.77
N ALA A 451 7.52 11.31 -28.46
CA ALA A 451 8.89 10.92 -28.78
C ALA A 451 9.03 10.54 -30.27
N SER A 452 7.95 9.98 -30.84
CA SER A 452 7.79 9.78 -32.28
C SER A 452 6.31 9.94 -32.64
N GLY A 453 5.99 10.18 -33.90
CA GLY A 453 4.61 10.38 -34.33
C GLY A 453 3.98 11.66 -33.76
N THR A 454 2.75 11.54 -33.27
CA THR A 454 1.93 12.68 -32.80
C THR A 454 1.37 12.52 -31.40
N ASN A 455 1.34 11.31 -30.86
CA ASN A 455 0.71 11.01 -29.56
C ASN A 455 1.64 10.25 -28.64
N CYS A 456 1.50 10.48 -27.36
CA CYS A 456 2.08 9.67 -26.29
C CYS A 456 1.05 9.48 -25.17
N VAL A 457 1.38 8.79 -24.10
CA VAL A 457 0.60 8.81 -22.85
C VAL A 457 1.33 9.58 -21.77
N TRP A 458 0.58 10.25 -20.88
CA TRP A 458 1.13 11.05 -19.83
C TRP A 458 0.28 11.02 -18.55
N VAL A 459 0.87 11.42 -17.43
CA VAL A 459 0.16 11.74 -16.19
C VAL A 459 0.34 13.22 -15.89
N ASN A 460 -0.76 13.94 -15.73
CA ASN A 460 -0.75 15.36 -15.35
C ASN A 460 -0.55 15.50 -13.83
N ASN A 461 0.65 15.19 -13.35
CA ASN A 461 0.96 15.19 -11.92
C ASN A 461 1.10 16.62 -11.34
N TYR A 462 1.48 17.60 -12.18
CA TYR A 462 1.70 18.98 -11.73
C TYR A 462 0.41 19.68 -11.31
N TYR A 463 -0.65 19.60 -12.13
CA TYR A 463 -1.92 20.28 -11.89
C TYR A 463 -2.98 19.37 -11.24
N ASP A 464 -2.88 18.07 -11.44
CA ASP A 464 -3.93 17.12 -11.10
C ASP A 464 -3.30 15.81 -10.55
N ASN A 465 -2.60 15.96 -9.43
CA ASN A 465 -1.86 14.86 -8.77
C ASN A 465 -2.81 13.70 -8.43
N PRO A 466 -2.51 12.48 -8.87
CA PRO A 466 -3.34 11.30 -8.60
C PRO A 466 -3.37 10.88 -7.13
N ASN A 467 -2.51 11.47 -6.29
CA ASN A 467 -2.45 11.20 -4.85
C ASN A 467 -2.25 9.71 -4.50
N GLY A 468 -1.58 8.98 -5.38
CA GLY A 468 -1.27 7.56 -5.28
C GLY A 468 -0.76 7.00 -6.61
N ALA A 469 -0.29 5.77 -6.59
CA ALA A 469 0.20 5.11 -7.79
C ALA A 469 -0.89 4.98 -8.86
N VAL A 470 -0.54 5.31 -10.10
CA VAL A 470 -1.37 5.08 -11.29
C VAL A 470 -0.64 4.16 -12.24
N SER A 471 -1.37 3.27 -12.88
CA SER A 471 -0.78 2.23 -13.71
C SER A 471 -1.52 2.04 -15.02
N PHE A 472 -0.79 1.57 -16.03
CA PHE A 472 -1.40 0.95 -17.18
C PHE A 472 -0.75 -0.42 -17.48
N TYR A 473 -1.49 -1.24 -18.20
CA TYR A 473 -1.20 -2.65 -18.41
C TYR A 473 -1.22 -2.98 -19.89
N SER A 474 -0.24 -3.75 -20.33
CA SER A 474 -0.16 -4.26 -21.70
C SER A 474 -1.19 -5.37 -21.96
N PRO A 475 -1.48 -5.70 -23.22
CA PRO A 475 -2.09 -6.98 -23.57
C PRO A 475 -1.21 -8.16 -23.13
N ALA A 476 -1.78 -9.38 -23.20
CA ALA A 476 -1.05 -10.60 -22.97
C ALA A 476 -0.10 -10.93 -24.12
N PHE A 477 1.12 -11.32 -23.82
CA PHE A 477 2.10 -11.81 -24.79
C PHE A 477 2.41 -13.28 -24.56
N ASN A 478 2.61 -14.03 -25.65
CA ASN A 478 3.05 -15.40 -25.56
C ASN A 478 4.55 -15.50 -25.85
N PHE A 479 5.35 -15.72 -24.81
CA PHE A 479 6.80 -15.88 -24.90
C PHE A 479 7.26 -17.34 -24.95
N GLN A 480 6.33 -18.29 -25.17
CA GLN A 480 6.63 -19.72 -25.15
C GLN A 480 7.75 -20.11 -26.12
N ASN A 481 7.77 -19.50 -27.30
CA ASN A 481 8.76 -19.76 -28.37
C ASN A 481 9.76 -18.59 -28.50
N LEU A 482 9.78 -17.64 -27.57
CA LEU A 482 10.73 -16.54 -27.59
C LEU A 482 12.10 -17.06 -27.19
N ILE A 483 13.11 -16.72 -27.98
CA ILE A 483 14.52 -16.98 -27.68
C ILE A 483 15.30 -15.68 -27.55
N ALA A 484 16.41 -15.71 -26.81
CA ALA A 484 17.28 -14.55 -26.65
C ALA A 484 17.95 -14.17 -28.01
N PRO A 485 18.17 -12.86 -28.26
CA PRO A 485 17.86 -11.73 -27.40
C PRO A 485 16.37 -11.37 -27.41
N ALA A 486 15.80 -11.20 -26.22
CA ALA A 486 14.45 -10.71 -26.02
C ALA A 486 14.48 -9.46 -25.14
N GLN A 487 13.82 -8.39 -25.54
CA GLN A 487 13.88 -7.12 -24.81
C GLN A 487 12.56 -6.33 -24.90
N LEU A 488 12.30 -5.57 -23.82
CA LEU A 488 11.36 -4.47 -23.78
C LEU A 488 12.16 -3.18 -23.93
N SER A 489 11.78 -2.30 -24.85
CA SER A 489 12.26 -0.91 -24.86
C SER A 489 11.08 0.05 -24.83
N PHE A 490 11.29 1.22 -24.22
CA PHE A 490 10.31 2.31 -24.18
C PHE A 490 11.03 3.65 -24.04
N LYS A 491 10.34 4.72 -24.42
CA LYS A 491 10.81 6.08 -24.20
C LYS A 491 10.01 6.75 -23.11
N TYR A 492 10.66 7.58 -22.30
CA TYR A 492 10.01 8.42 -21.31
C TYR A 492 10.66 9.79 -21.25
N ALA A 493 9.88 10.79 -20.81
CA ALA A 493 10.37 12.12 -20.48
C ALA A 493 9.75 12.55 -19.14
N TYR A 494 10.60 13.10 -18.26
CA TYR A 494 10.20 13.59 -16.95
C TYR A 494 11.13 14.71 -16.50
N ALA A 495 10.58 15.73 -15.85
CA ALA A 495 11.34 16.81 -15.25
C ALA A 495 11.14 16.83 -13.73
N GLN A 496 12.20 16.75 -12.96
CA GLN A 496 12.12 16.90 -11.50
C GLN A 496 11.82 18.37 -11.15
N GLN A 497 10.78 18.63 -10.35
CA GLN A 497 10.36 19.99 -10.01
C GLN A 497 11.30 20.63 -8.99
N VAL A 498 11.58 19.95 -7.91
CA VAL A 498 12.51 20.35 -6.84
C VAL A 498 13.37 19.15 -6.43
N ALA A 499 14.55 19.41 -5.87
CA ALA A 499 15.53 18.35 -5.55
C ALA A 499 15.01 17.27 -4.57
N THR A 500 13.99 17.57 -3.81
CA THR A 500 13.36 16.65 -2.85
C THR A 500 12.21 15.84 -3.44
N ASN A 501 11.74 16.13 -4.67
CA ASN A 501 10.75 15.28 -5.33
C ASN A 501 11.36 13.92 -5.67
N ASP A 502 10.69 12.86 -5.27
CA ASP A 502 11.09 11.48 -5.50
C ASP A 502 9.97 10.70 -6.21
N ASP A 503 9.36 11.35 -7.24
CA ASP A 503 8.42 10.66 -8.13
C ASP A 503 9.12 9.47 -8.77
N GLU A 504 8.44 8.34 -8.88
CA GLU A 504 9.01 7.07 -9.35
C GLU A 504 8.27 6.57 -10.60
N LEU A 505 9.04 6.15 -11.62
CA LEU A 505 8.56 5.30 -12.72
C LEU A 505 9.04 3.87 -12.49
N ARG A 506 8.09 2.94 -12.44
CA ARG A 506 8.35 1.51 -12.27
C ARG A 506 7.76 0.73 -13.44
N VAL A 507 8.50 -0.26 -13.95
CA VAL A 507 7.95 -1.27 -14.85
C VAL A 507 8.07 -2.64 -14.21
N SER A 508 6.97 -3.38 -14.22
CA SER A 508 6.89 -4.73 -13.67
C SER A 508 6.35 -5.71 -14.70
N ILE A 509 6.74 -6.96 -14.58
CA ILE A 509 6.31 -8.07 -15.43
C ILE A 509 5.56 -9.11 -14.61
N SER A 510 4.52 -9.70 -15.19
CA SER A 510 3.77 -10.83 -14.63
C SER A 510 3.68 -11.96 -15.64
N GLY A 511 3.89 -13.19 -15.18
CA GLY A 511 3.64 -14.43 -15.95
C GLY A 511 2.36 -15.17 -15.52
N ASN A 512 1.58 -14.59 -14.61
CA ASN A 512 0.41 -15.23 -14.00
C ASN A 512 -0.81 -14.30 -13.93
N CYS A 513 -1.03 -13.49 -14.98
CA CYS A 513 -2.17 -12.57 -15.12
C CYS A 513 -2.26 -11.55 -13.99
N GLY A 514 -1.14 -11.00 -13.55
CA GLY A 514 -1.11 -9.96 -12.55
C GLY A 514 -1.37 -10.42 -11.10
N GLN A 515 -1.42 -11.72 -10.85
CA GLN A 515 -1.51 -12.23 -9.48
C GLN A 515 -0.23 -11.94 -8.69
N SER A 516 0.91 -11.94 -9.36
CA SER A 516 2.17 -11.44 -8.83
C SER A 516 2.93 -10.65 -9.90
N TRP A 517 3.70 -9.66 -9.45
CA TRP A 517 4.49 -8.78 -10.28
C TRP A 517 5.95 -8.80 -9.85
N THR A 518 6.84 -8.92 -10.81
CA THR A 518 8.28 -8.77 -10.60
C THR A 518 8.72 -7.46 -11.20
N GLN A 519 9.33 -6.59 -10.41
CA GLN A 519 9.90 -5.33 -10.88
C GLN A 519 11.10 -5.62 -11.79
N ILE A 520 11.11 -5.04 -12.98
CA ILE A 520 12.17 -5.18 -13.98
C ILE A 520 12.87 -3.86 -14.31
N PHE A 521 12.26 -2.74 -13.92
CA PHE A 521 12.82 -1.40 -14.07
C PHE A 521 12.26 -0.49 -12.98
N THR A 522 13.10 0.43 -12.48
CA THR A 522 12.69 1.54 -11.63
C THR A 522 13.68 2.68 -11.70
N LYS A 523 13.16 3.90 -11.72
CA LYS A 523 13.91 5.15 -11.51
C LYS A 523 13.06 6.12 -10.72
N SER A 524 13.69 6.88 -9.84
CA SER A 524 13.02 7.92 -9.06
C SER A 524 13.86 9.19 -8.97
N GLY A 525 13.21 10.30 -8.63
CA GLY A 525 13.83 11.59 -8.36
C GLY A 525 14.82 12.03 -9.45
N SER A 526 16.06 12.27 -9.06
CA SER A 526 17.12 12.72 -9.98
C SER A 526 17.51 11.69 -11.04
N GLN A 527 17.31 10.38 -10.77
CA GLN A 527 17.57 9.32 -11.75
C GLN A 527 16.49 9.26 -12.84
N LEU A 528 15.26 9.67 -12.49
CA LEU A 528 14.14 9.73 -13.43
C LEU A 528 14.22 11.00 -14.30
N ASN A 529 14.84 12.07 -13.81
CA ASN A 529 14.93 13.37 -14.46
C ASN A 529 15.67 13.30 -15.82
N THR A 530 14.98 13.64 -16.91
CA THR A 530 15.54 13.61 -18.27
C THR A 530 16.00 14.98 -18.79
N THR A 531 15.64 16.08 -18.10
CA THR A 531 16.01 17.43 -18.51
C THR A 531 17.42 17.85 -18.04
N GLY A 532 18.01 17.10 -17.11
CA GLY A 532 19.30 17.40 -16.50
C GLY A 532 19.30 18.61 -15.55
N THR A 533 18.16 19.31 -15.43
CA THR A 533 17.97 20.48 -14.54
C THR A 533 16.63 20.35 -13.82
N LEU A 534 16.45 21.11 -12.73
CA LEU A 534 15.16 21.23 -12.06
C LEU A 534 14.22 22.15 -12.85
N VAL A 535 12.96 21.73 -13.00
CA VAL A 535 11.93 22.51 -13.71
C VAL A 535 10.81 22.84 -12.74
N PRO A 536 10.83 24.00 -12.07
CA PRO A 536 9.84 24.35 -11.04
C PRO A 536 8.46 24.70 -11.58
N THR A 537 8.32 24.83 -12.90
CA THR A 537 7.06 25.08 -13.60
C THR A 537 6.54 23.79 -14.24
N ALA A 538 5.27 23.79 -14.69
CA ALA A 538 4.68 22.64 -15.37
C ALA A 538 5.49 22.23 -16.61
N TYR A 539 5.94 21.00 -16.62
CA TYR A 539 6.63 20.39 -17.76
C TYR A 539 5.58 19.81 -18.73
N LEU A 540 5.29 20.55 -19.80
CA LEU A 540 4.18 20.24 -20.71
C LEU A 540 4.61 19.80 -22.10
N ASN A 541 5.84 20.13 -22.52
CA ASN A 541 6.31 19.92 -23.88
C ASN A 541 7.77 19.45 -23.89
N PRO A 542 8.04 18.16 -23.63
CA PRO A 542 9.36 17.56 -23.76
C PRO A 542 9.99 17.83 -25.14
N GLN A 543 11.26 18.28 -25.15
CA GLN A 543 12.02 18.43 -26.36
C GLN A 543 12.56 17.07 -26.83
N ALA A 544 12.91 16.94 -28.10
CA ALA A 544 13.38 15.67 -28.66
C ALA A 544 14.62 15.11 -27.92
N SER A 545 15.48 15.97 -27.39
CA SER A 545 16.66 15.58 -26.59
C SER A 545 16.35 15.14 -25.15
N GLU A 546 15.13 15.36 -24.69
CA GLU A 546 14.70 15.06 -23.33
C GLU A 546 13.94 13.71 -23.22
N TRP A 547 13.78 13.01 -24.35
CA TRP A 547 13.23 11.67 -24.37
C TRP A 547 14.34 10.64 -24.21
N PHE A 548 14.31 9.88 -23.12
CA PHE A 548 15.27 8.83 -22.84
C PHE A 548 14.69 7.46 -23.20
N THR A 549 15.53 6.65 -23.84
CA THR A 549 15.18 5.26 -24.18
C THR A 549 15.73 4.33 -23.12
N GLU A 550 14.87 3.50 -22.58
CA GLU A 550 15.24 2.39 -21.69
C GLU A 550 15.09 1.06 -22.41
N THR A 551 15.96 0.13 -22.07
CA THR A 551 15.94 -1.24 -22.60
C THR A 551 16.10 -2.22 -21.47
N VAL A 552 15.16 -3.15 -21.34
CA VAL A 552 15.12 -4.18 -20.30
C VAL A 552 15.25 -5.56 -20.96
N ASN A 553 16.19 -6.36 -20.48
CA ASN A 553 16.38 -7.72 -20.95
C ASN A 553 15.28 -8.65 -20.44
N LEU A 554 14.64 -9.39 -21.34
CA LEU A 554 13.54 -10.30 -21.04
C LEU A 554 13.94 -11.79 -21.14
N ALA A 555 15.22 -12.12 -21.26
CA ALA A 555 15.70 -13.50 -21.45
C ALA A 555 15.21 -14.47 -20.36
N SER A 556 15.08 -14.00 -19.11
CA SER A 556 14.59 -14.79 -17.98
C SER A 556 13.09 -15.12 -18.04
N TYR A 557 12.34 -14.53 -18.95
CA TYR A 557 10.89 -14.69 -19.09
C TYR A 557 10.50 -15.48 -20.34
N THR A 558 11.48 -15.91 -21.12
CA THR A 558 11.25 -16.80 -22.26
C THR A 558 10.62 -18.12 -21.80
N GLY A 559 9.72 -18.69 -22.61
CA GLY A 559 8.98 -19.90 -22.25
C GLY A 559 7.64 -19.68 -21.54
N ASN A 560 7.33 -18.48 -21.08
CA ASN A 560 6.04 -18.16 -20.45
C ASN A 560 4.95 -17.88 -21.48
N GLN A 561 3.70 -18.30 -21.20
CA GLN A 561 2.58 -18.13 -22.13
C GLN A 561 1.78 -16.85 -21.92
N ASN A 562 1.72 -16.33 -20.70
CA ASN A 562 0.87 -15.20 -20.29
C ASN A 562 1.72 -14.12 -19.67
N VAL A 563 2.46 -13.38 -20.50
CA VAL A 563 3.32 -12.29 -20.05
C VAL A 563 2.61 -10.96 -20.21
N TYR A 564 2.60 -10.19 -19.13
CA TYR A 564 2.02 -8.84 -19.08
C TYR A 564 3.03 -7.88 -18.51
N PHE A 565 2.96 -6.63 -18.96
CA PHE A 565 3.72 -5.52 -18.39
C PHE A 565 2.79 -4.55 -17.67
N LYS A 566 3.23 -4.06 -16.53
CA LYS A 566 2.61 -2.95 -15.81
C LYS A 566 3.60 -1.78 -15.79
N PHE A 567 3.19 -0.65 -16.32
CA PHE A 567 3.87 0.64 -16.17
C PHE A 567 3.17 1.40 -15.05
N GLU A 568 3.91 1.85 -14.07
CA GLU A 568 3.38 2.46 -12.86
C GLU A 568 4.13 3.75 -12.55
N PHE A 569 3.39 4.84 -12.43
CA PHE A 569 3.91 6.11 -11.92
C PHE A 569 3.45 6.30 -10.48
N ILE A 570 4.39 6.58 -9.60
CA ILE A 570 4.17 6.76 -8.16
C ILE A 570 4.58 8.19 -7.83
N PRO A 571 3.61 9.12 -7.70
CA PRO A 571 3.91 10.50 -7.35
C PRO A 571 4.44 10.57 -5.91
N PHE A 572 5.39 11.47 -5.68
CA PHE A 572 5.90 11.74 -4.35
C PHE A 572 4.78 12.34 -3.48
N SER A 573 4.58 11.77 -2.29
CA SER A 573 3.40 12.06 -1.46
C SER A 573 3.47 13.40 -0.73
N SER A 574 4.67 14.01 -0.59
CA SER A 574 4.88 15.20 0.25
C SER A 574 4.78 16.53 -0.49
N ALA A 575 4.89 16.52 -1.82
CA ALA A 575 4.71 17.71 -2.66
C ALA A 575 4.31 17.28 -4.08
N PRO A 576 3.48 18.05 -4.80
CA PRO A 576 3.24 17.79 -6.22
C PRO A 576 4.56 17.75 -6.97
N GLY A 577 4.75 16.68 -7.76
CA GLY A 577 5.86 16.57 -8.69
C GLY A 577 5.50 17.12 -10.07
N ASN A 578 6.28 16.78 -11.08
CA ASN A 578 6.00 17.20 -12.44
C ASN A 578 5.37 16.07 -13.28
N ASN A 579 5.01 16.37 -14.50
CA ASN A 579 4.36 15.46 -15.43
C ASN A 579 5.34 14.42 -15.96
N ILE A 580 4.86 13.19 -16.19
CA ILE A 580 5.61 12.12 -16.86
C ILE A 580 4.93 11.77 -18.18
N PHE A 581 5.77 11.49 -19.19
CA PHE A 581 5.35 11.09 -20.52
C PHE A 581 5.99 9.74 -20.88
N ILE A 582 5.25 8.85 -21.54
CA ILE A 582 5.72 7.53 -21.98
C ILE A 582 5.29 7.34 -23.45
N ASP A 583 6.22 6.80 -24.25
CA ASP A 583 6.01 6.57 -25.67
C ASP A 583 6.87 5.39 -26.20
N ASP A 584 6.66 4.99 -27.44
CA ASP A 584 7.48 4.02 -28.19
C ASP A 584 7.76 2.73 -27.40
N ILE A 585 6.72 2.10 -26.85
CA ILE A 585 6.87 0.83 -26.16
C ILE A 585 7.03 -0.29 -27.19
N ASN A 586 8.20 -0.92 -27.21
CA ASN A 586 8.52 -1.97 -28.16
C ASN A 586 8.91 -3.27 -27.41
N ILE A 587 8.30 -4.36 -27.81
CA ILE A 587 8.66 -5.70 -27.36
C ILE A 587 9.23 -6.43 -28.56
N SER A 588 10.50 -6.78 -28.51
CA SER A 588 11.22 -7.45 -29.59
C SER A 588 11.90 -8.72 -29.13
N GLY A 589 12.00 -9.66 -30.04
CA GLY A 589 12.71 -10.91 -29.81
C GLY A 589 12.65 -11.83 -31.02
N THR A 590 13.48 -12.86 -31.01
CA THR A 590 13.48 -13.88 -32.07
C THR A 590 12.56 -15.02 -31.65
N VAL A 591 11.65 -15.41 -32.53
CA VAL A 591 10.83 -16.60 -32.32
C VAL A 591 11.61 -17.82 -32.79
N GLY A 592 11.98 -18.71 -31.87
CA GLY A 592 12.54 -19.99 -32.21
C GLY A 592 11.46 -20.94 -32.75
N LEU A 593 11.72 -21.55 -33.85
CA LEU A 593 10.92 -22.72 -34.22
C LEU A 593 11.23 -23.85 -33.23
N LYS A 594 10.29 -24.14 -32.35
CA LYS A 594 10.38 -25.31 -31.48
C LYS A 594 10.12 -26.50 -32.35
N GLU A 595 11.17 -27.21 -32.77
CA GLU A 595 10.99 -28.54 -33.31
C GLU A 595 10.28 -29.39 -32.26
N ASN A 596 9.08 -29.83 -32.59
CA ASN A 596 8.32 -30.75 -31.73
C ASN A 596 8.88 -32.16 -31.91
N ASN A 597 10.07 -32.39 -31.39
CA ASN A 597 10.87 -33.61 -31.57
C ASN A 597 10.26 -34.88 -30.94
N ASN A 598 9.13 -34.74 -30.22
CA ASN A 598 8.64 -35.86 -29.42
C ASN A 598 7.62 -36.78 -30.10
N LEU A 599 7.05 -36.43 -31.26
CA LEU A 599 6.02 -37.26 -31.91
C LEU A 599 6.45 -37.95 -33.18
N LEU A 600 7.53 -37.47 -33.84
CA LEU A 600 8.11 -38.07 -35.04
C LEU A 600 9.60 -38.37 -34.88
N SER A 601 10.05 -38.72 -33.68
CA SER A 601 11.47 -38.98 -33.36
C SER A 601 12.08 -40.12 -34.16
N ASN A 602 11.26 -41.03 -34.66
CA ASN A 602 11.68 -42.24 -35.39
C ASN A 602 11.46 -42.13 -36.90
N VAL A 603 11.35 -40.93 -37.48
CA VAL A 603 11.34 -40.75 -38.92
C VAL A 603 12.77 -40.74 -39.43
N LEU A 604 13.10 -41.67 -40.34
CA LEU A 604 14.36 -41.74 -41.02
C LEU A 604 14.19 -41.35 -42.50
N VAL A 605 15.11 -40.50 -42.97
CA VAL A 605 15.17 -40.09 -44.38
C VAL A 605 16.58 -40.37 -44.88
N TYR A 606 16.70 -41.29 -45.83
CA TYR A 606 18.00 -41.74 -46.28
C TYR A 606 18.00 -42.26 -47.75
N PRO A 607 19.16 -42.32 -48.40
CA PRO A 607 20.45 -41.78 -47.99
C PRO A 607 20.48 -40.27 -48.03
N ASN A 608 21.39 -39.69 -47.25
CA ASN A 608 21.62 -38.25 -47.23
C ASN A 608 23.12 -37.98 -47.02
N PRO A 609 23.88 -37.51 -48.00
CA PRO A 609 23.45 -37.12 -49.35
C PRO A 609 22.89 -38.29 -50.19
N ASN A 610 22.11 -37.95 -51.25
CA ASN A 610 21.51 -38.95 -52.13
C ASN A 610 21.77 -38.66 -53.60
N GLU A 611 21.81 -39.70 -54.40
CA GLU A 611 22.05 -39.66 -55.84
C GLU A 611 20.74 -39.74 -56.67
N GLY A 612 19.57 -39.52 -56.04
CA GLY A 612 18.27 -39.40 -56.72
C GLY A 612 17.21 -40.40 -56.25
N ILE A 613 17.51 -41.31 -55.34
CA ILE A 613 16.52 -42.16 -54.67
C ILE A 613 16.48 -41.80 -53.17
N LEU A 614 15.36 -41.42 -52.67
CA LEU A 614 15.17 -41.01 -51.30
C LEU A 614 14.15 -41.92 -50.60
N ASN A 615 14.54 -42.55 -49.52
CA ASN A 615 13.66 -43.38 -48.71
C ASN A 615 13.25 -42.61 -47.45
N VAL A 616 11.99 -42.75 -47.12
CA VAL A 616 11.39 -42.17 -45.89
C VAL A 616 10.77 -43.30 -45.11
N GLU A 617 11.27 -43.51 -43.90
CA GLU A 617 10.78 -44.55 -42.99
C GLU A 617 10.12 -43.87 -41.80
N LEU A 618 8.84 -44.18 -41.58
CA LEU A 618 8.05 -43.69 -40.44
C LEU A 618 8.08 -44.75 -39.35
N GLY A 619 8.61 -44.45 -38.20
CA GLY A 619 8.55 -45.32 -37.02
C GLY A 619 7.13 -45.76 -36.68
N MET A 620 6.76 -45.97 -35.49
CA MET A 620 5.43 -46.43 -35.03
C MET A 620 4.31 -45.39 -35.26
N LEU A 621 4.03 -44.97 -36.51
CA LEU A 621 2.84 -44.17 -36.82
C LEU A 621 1.73 -45.11 -37.33
N ASN A 622 0.67 -45.26 -36.52
CA ASN A 622 -0.58 -45.92 -36.92
C ASN A 622 -1.63 -44.92 -37.41
N ASP A 623 -1.21 -43.74 -37.93
CA ASP A 623 -2.14 -42.68 -38.31
C ASP A 623 -2.39 -42.70 -39.81
N SER A 624 -3.67 -42.76 -40.19
CA SER A 624 -4.16 -42.82 -41.57
C SER A 624 -4.06 -41.47 -42.35
N ASN A 625 -3.59 -40.39 -41.71
CA ASN A 625 -3.57 -39.05 -42.30
C ASN A 625 -2.17 -38.41 -42.30
N SER A 626 -1.12 -39.15 -42.65
CA SER A 626 0.21 -38.57 -42.79
C SER A 626 0.46 -38.11 -44.24
N SER A 627 1.10 -36.97 -44.42
CA SER A 627 1.51 -36.45 -45.74
C SER A 627 2.99 -36.07 -45.73
N ILE A 628 3.59 -36.16 -46.92
CA ILE A 628 4.96 -35.75 -47.18
C ILE A 628 4.99 -34.65 -48.23
N GLN A 629 5.80 -33.63 -48.00
CA GLN A 629 6.11 -32.56 -48.96
C GLN A 629 7.63 -32.49 -49.12
N ILE A 630 8.12 -32.42 -50.39
CA ILE A 630 9.54 -32.17 -50.67
C ILE A 630 9.64 -30.76 -51.29
N LEU A 631 10.38 -29.88 -50.63
CA LEU A 631 10.53 -28.49 -51.00
C LEU A 631 12.02 -28.15 -51.27
N ASN A 632 12.29 -27.23 -52.17
CA ASN A 632 13.66 -26.70 -52.33
C ASN A 632 13.99 -25.64 -51.24
N SER A 633 15.19 -25.10 -51.32
CA SER A 633 15.69 -24.11 -50.36
C SER A 633 14.91 -22.76 -50.39
N LEU A 634 14.11 -22.50 -51.40
CA LEU A 634 13.23 -21.34 -51.53
C LEU A 634 11.79 -21.62 -51.10
N GLY A 635 11.50 -22.82 -50.58
CA GLY A 635 10.17 -23.22 -50.17
C GLY A 635 9.23 -23.64 -51.31
N GLN A 636 9.72 -23.78 -52.53
CA GLN A 636 8.91 -24.27 -53.66
C GLN A 636 8.67 -25.76 -53.54
N LEU A 637 7.42 -26.18 -53.71
CA LEU A 637 6.99 -27.58 -53.61
C LEU A 637 7.32 -28.35 -54.85
N PHE A 638 7.93 -29.51 -54.72
CA PHE A 638 8.29 -30.44 -55.79
C PHE A 638 7.46 -31.72 -55.75
N ILE A 639 7.23 -32.29 -54.58
CA ILE A 639 6.41 -33.49 -54.35
C ILE A 639 5.47 -33.22 -53.18
N GLU A 640 4.22 -33.68 -53.30
CA GLU A 640 3.27 -33.80 -52.24
C GLU A 640 2.50 -35.09 -52.35
N GLU A 641 2.58 -35.97 -51.36
CA GLU A 641 1.90 -37.25 -51.35
C GLU A 641 1.37 -37.59 -49.97
N SER A 642 0.27 -38.34 -49.92
CA SER A 642 -0.23 -38.94 -48.67
C SER A 642 0.54 -40.21 -48.35
N LEU A 643 1.06 -40.32 -47.13
CA LEU A 643 1.81 -41.46 -46.65
C LEU A 643 0.85 -42.54 -46.10
N ILE A 644 0.66 -43.62 -46.85
CA ILE A 644 -0.22 -44.73 -46.47
C ILE A 644 0.58 -45.90 -45.86
N MET A 645 1.93 -45.93 -46.08
CA MET A 645 2.82 -47.03 -45.66
C MET A 645 3.95 -46.53 -44.76
N LYS A 646 4.47 -47.43 -43.92
CA LYS A 646 5.61 -47.15 -43.00
C LYS A 646 6.93 -46.85 -43.73
N HIS A 647 7.03 -47.22 -44.97
CA HIS A 647 8.20 -46.99 -45.82
C HIS A 647 7.74 -46.48 -47.18
N SER A 648 8.30 -45.38 -47.64
CA SER A 648 8.02 -44.77 -48.95
C SER A 648 9.32 -44.41 -49.63
N THR A 649 9.39 -44.61 -50.95
CA THR A 649 10.58 -44.34 -51.77
C THR A 649 10.21 -43.30 -52.82
N PHE A 650 11.02 -42.24 -52.90
CA PHE A 650 10.80 -41.13 -53.86
C PHE A 650 11.93 -41.07 -54.85
N ASN A 651 11.60 -41.09 -56.14
CA ASN A 651 12.56 -40.87 -57.18
C ASN A 651 12.71 -39.38 -57.48
N ILE A 652 13.83 -38.80 -57.07
CA ILE A 652 14.18 -37.40 -57.22
C ILE A 652 15.38 -37.20 -58.15
N GLN A 653 15.69 -38.22 -59.06
CA GLN A 653 16.77 -38.09 -59.99
C GLN A 653 16.68 -36.88 -60.90
N HIS A 654 15.46 -36.46 -61.24
CA HIS A 654 15.19 -35.31 -62.09
C HIS A 654 15.27 -33.96 -61.36
N PHE A 655 15.52 -33.94 -60.07
CA PHE A 655 15.72 -32.72 -59.32
C PHE A 655 17.14 -32.18 -59.52
N PRO A 656 17.33 -30.86 -59.63
CA PRO A 656 18.66 -30.26 -59.61
C PRO A 656 19.46 -30.63 -58.35
N SER A 657 20.78 -30.72 -58.48
CA SER A 657 21.65 -30.86 -57.30
C SER A 657 21.47 -29.67 -56.37
N GLY A 658 21.34 -29.95 -55.05
CA GLY A 658 21.09 -28.89 -54.08
C GLY A 658 20.49 -29.38 -52.75
N ILE A 659 20.03 -28.41 -51.95
CA ILE A 659 19.41 -28.67 -50.64
C ILE A 659 17.89 -28.71 -50.81
N TYR A 660 17.29 -29.77 -50.25
CA TYR A 660 15.85 -29.98 -50.19
C TYR A 660 15.41 -30.18 -48.73
N PHE A 661 14.15 -29.87 -48.47
CA PHE A 661 13.50 -30.10 -47.18
C PHE A 661 12.34 -31.07 -47.37
N VAL A 662 12.42 -32.17 -46.65
CA VAL A 662 11.38 -33.20 -46.59
C VAL A 662 10.53 -32.90 -45.36
N LYS A 663 9.33 -32.37 -45.54
CA LYS A 663 8.36 -32.09 -44.50
C LYS A 663 7.36 -33.24 -44.41
N ILE A 664 7.28 -33.86 -43.25
CA ILE A 664 6.31 -34.93 -42.94
C ILE A 664 5.32 -34.32 -41.94
N SER A 665 4.03 -34.44 -42.24
CA SER A 665 2.95 -33.90 -41.38
C SER A 665 1.96 -35.02 -41.06
N SER A 666 1.44 -35.01 -39.82
CA SER A 666 0.37 -35.87 -39.35
C SER A 666 -0.54 -35.11 -38.40
N ASP A 667 -1.63 -35.74 -37.96
CA ASP A 667 -2.53 -35.15 -36.95
C ASP A 667 -1.82 -34.87 -35.61
N LYS A 668 -0.64 -35.47 -35.38
CA LYS A 668 0.17 -35.34 -34.15
C LYS A 668 1.33 -34.34 -34.27
N GLY A 669 1.50 -33.69 -35.43
CA GLY A 669 2.55 -32.69 -35.62
C GLY A 669 3.26 -32.82 -36.98
N SER A 670 4.34 -32.08 -37.17
CA SER A 670 5.17 -32.13 -38.37
C SER A 670 6.66 -32.21 -38.02
N ARG A 671 7.44 -32.86 -38.93
CA ARG A 671 8.90 -32.91 -38.91
C ARG A 671 9.47 -32.50 -40.25
N VAL A 672 10.55 -31.73 -40.22
CA VAL A 672 11.29 -31.34 -41.43
C VAL A 672 12.69 -31.93 -41.35
N VAL A 673 13.09 -32.63 -42.41
CA VAL A 673 14.45 -33.20 -42.54
C VAL A 673 15.14 -32.56 -43.75
N LYS A 674 16.35 -32.03 -43.53
CA LYS A 674 17.20 -31.46 -44.57
C LYS A 674 17.86 -32.64 -45.33
N VAL A 675 17.77 -32.62 -46.67
CA VAL A 675 18.36 -33.59 -47.58
C VAL A 675 19.26 -32.88 -48.58
N VAL A 676 20.42 -33.48 -48.85
CA VAL A 676 21.35 -33.03 -49.91
C VAL A 676 21.21 -33.96 -51.09
N LYS A 677 20.91 -33.39 -52.27
CA LYS A 677 20.92 -34.10 -53.56
C LYS A 677 22.21 -33.77 -54.29
N ASP A 678 23.02 -34.79 -54.57
CA ASP A 678 24.24 -34.63 -55.35
C ASP A 678 23.98 -34.60 -56.85
#